data_1188f2255123099fc0b6ed895dad374c
#
_entry.id   1188f2255123099fc0b6ed895dad374c
#
_cell.length_a   1.000
_cell.length_b   1.000
_cell.length_c   1.000
_cell.angle_alpha   90.00
_cell.angle_beta   90.00
_cell.angle_gamma   90.00
#
_symmetry.space_group_name_H-M   'P 1'
#
loop_
_entity.id
_entity.type
_entity.pdbx_description
1 polymer ?
#
loop_
_entity_poly.entity_id
_entity_poly.type
_entity_poly.pdbx_seq_one_letter_code
_entity_poly.pdbx_strand_id
1 'polypeptide(L)'
;MNYRVRRLWVVVASSVVPLLAGAAAVPAPAGTNLFGFTAAESGNQRELEQRFDADLNASDLRGWLKTLSSEPNQVGSPHDKANAEAVRDLFQQWGWDAQIETFEVLYPTPKQVGLELLGPTKFVATLKEPPVEGDESSTRTAGGLPPYNAYGADGDVTGDLVYLNYGMPDDYKDLARRGIDVKGKIVIARYGAGWRGLKPKLAQEHGAIGCIIYSDPRDDGYGAGDVYPKGGFRPAQGVQRGSVQDMTLYSGDPLTPGVGATRKAKRLPISQAKTVLKIPVLPISYADAQPLLAALEGPVAPPNWRGALPITYHVGPGPAKVHLTVSSDWGLKTLYDVIAKIPGAQNPDEWVVRGNHRDGWVFGAWDPLSGHVAMMAEAKAIGVLLKSGWKPRRTLVYASWDGEEPGLLGSTEWAETHAEELQHKAVLYLNSDTNSRGFLEAGGSHSLQHLVNDATGAVKDPETGVSTIARLRARMLVRGFDKSASAEARHDAQLAAAGGDVPIDALGSGSDFTPFLQHLGITSLDLAYGGEDDQAGVYHSNYDTFEHYVRFGDPTFAYGVAEAETVGHVVLRMADADVLPLQFTDFAATIAEYVEELRKLTDDKRKSSEELGKLLDENAFSLATDPIRPVLPPEREPAVPYLNFAPLENVVTRLKASAKAYDALHAKLEAGDVKLTPAQIKELNGLLQGMEQALTTARGLPPNRDWYKHLIYAPGALTGYGVKTIPGVRESIESNQWDVANEYIGITAAALSAYCTRLDRATKLLSQGG
;
A
#
# COMPACT_ATOMS: atom_id res chain seq x y z
N MET A 1 -43.72 -37.58 19.59
CA MET A 1 -44.13 -36.77 20.72
C MET A 1 -43.88 -35.32 20.36
N ASN A 2 -44.95 -34.62 19.97
CA ASN A 2 -44.92 -33.27 19.41
C ASN A 2 -44.83 -32.24 20.54
N TYR A 3 -43.87 -31.30 20.47
CA TYR A 3 -43.95 -30.04 21.20
C TYR A 3 -43.89 -28.85 20.22
N ARG A 4 -45.07 -28.26 19.97
CA ARG A 4 -45.22 -26.95 19.36
C ARG A 4 -44.90 -25.89 20.38
N VAL A 5 -43.90 -25.03 20.13
CA VAL A 5 -43.68 -23.79 20.86
C VAL A 5 -44.34 -22.65 20.06
N ARG A 6 -45.38 -22.07 20.65
CA ARG A 6 -46.06 -20.83 20.18
C ARG A 6 -45.13 -19.65 20.40
N ARG A 7 -44.80 -18.92 19.34
CA ARG A 7 -44.19 -17.58 19.45
C ARG A 7 -45.30 -16.57 19.72
N LEU A 8 -45.26 -15.95 20.90
CA LEU A 8 -45.99 -14.71 21.18
C LEU A 8 -45.24 -13.53 20.56
N TRP A 9 -45.90 -12.82 19.67
CA TRP A 9 -45.44 -11.52 19.22
C TRP A 9 -45.94 -10.45 20.21
N VAL A 10 -45.01 -9.83 20.94
CA VAL A 10 -45.30 -8.61 21.67
C VAL A 10 -44.89 -7.45 20.79
N VAL A 11 -45.86 -6.77 20.23
CA VAL A 11 -45.66 -5.49 19.53
C VAL A 11 -45.48 -4.42 20.62
N VAL A 12 -44.25 -3.99 20.86
CA VAL A 12 -43.98 -2.79 21.62
C VAL A 12 -43.85 -1.66 20.62
N ALA A 13 -44.87 -0.81 20.55
CA ALA A 13 -44.79 0.46 19.84
C ALA A 13 -43.90 1.40 20.65
N SER A 14 -42.62 1.48 20.28
CA SER A 14 -41.71 2.51 20.81
C SER A 14 -41.79 3.73 19.91
N SER A 15 -42.41 4.79 20.43
CA SER A 15 -42.34 6.13 19.86
C SER A 15 -40.89 6.63 19.94
N VAL A 16 -40.19 6.59 18.83
CA VAL A 16 -38.86 7.22 18.69
C VAL A 16 -39.08 8.73 18.59
N VAL A 17 -38.84 9.43 19.65
CA VAL A 17 -38.60 10.87 19.60
C VAL A 17 -37.15 11.05 19.18
N PRO A 18 -36.86 11.75 18.07
CA PRO A 18 -35.48 12.07 17.70
C PRO A 18 -34.96 13.11 18.71
N LEU A 19 -34.17 12.68 19.67
CA LEU A 19 -33.25 13.57 20.36
C LEU A 19 -32.12 13.89 19.38
N LEU A 20 -32.30 14.94 18.62
CA LEU A 20 -31.18 15.69 18.00
C LEU A 20 -30.43 16.38 19.16
N ALA A 21 -29.64 15.61 19.89
CA ALA A 21 -28.54 16.18 20.64
C ALA A 21 -27.50 16.60 19.60
N GLY A 22 -27.50 17.87 19.21
CA GLY A 22 -26.39 18.45 18.51
C GLY A 22 -25.12 18.15 19.29
N ALA A 23 -24.30 17.25 18.81
CA ALA A 23 -22.90 17.20 19.19
C ALA A 23 -22.35 18.57 18.79
N ALA A 24 -22.18 19.45 19.77
CA ALA A 24 -21.42 20.66 19.56
C ALA A 24 -20.04 20.18 19.08
N ALA A 25 -19.73 20.44 17.82
CA ALA A 25 -18.37 20.38 17.35
C ALA A 25 -17.56 21.17 18.36
N VAL A 26 -16.60 20.51 19.02
CA VAL A 26 -15.63 21.22 19.83
C VAL A 26 -14.87 22.07 18.79
N PRO A 27 -15.08 23.41 18.76
CA PRO A 27 -14.30 24.22 17.84
C PRO A 27 -12.85 24.01 18.24
N ALA A 28 -11.98 23.78 17.26
CA ALA A 28 -10.54 23.90 17.50
C ALA A 28 -10.32 25.21 18.26
N PRO A 29 -9.54 25.23 19.34
CA PRO A 29 -9.37 26.44 20.14
C PRO A 29 -8.86 27.54 19.21
N ALA A 30 -9.67 28.59 19.03
CA ALA A 30 -9.28 29.75 18.24
C ALA A 30 -8.05 30.36 18.93
N GLY A 31 -6.84 30.17 18.32
CA GLY A 31 -5.61 30.71 18.86
C GLY A 31 -4.42 29.74 18.95
N THR A 32 -4.56 28.45 18.60
CA THR A 32 -3.38 27.58 18.49
C THR A 32 -2.63 27.87 17.20
N ASN A 33 -1.29 28.02 17.27
CA ASN A 33 -0.45 28.13 16.10
C ASN A 33 -0.59 26.85 15.26
N LEU A 34 -0.48 26.98 13.94
CA LEU A 34 -0.26 25.81 13.08
C LEU A 34 1.15 25.28 13.36
N PHE A 35 1.29 23.96 13.30
CA PHE A 35 2.59 23.34 13.52
C PHE A 35 3.62 23.79 12.46
N GLY A 36 4.77 24.30 12.94
CA GLY A 36 5.82 24.89 12.11
C GLY A 36 5.65 26.38 11.80
N PHE A 37 4.62 27.05 12.34
CA PHE A 37 4.32 28.45 12.10
C PHE A 37 4.22 29.26 13.39
N THR A 38 4.66 30.52 13.36
CA THR A 38 4.35 31.47 14.40
C THR A 38 2.87 31.88 14.38
N ALA A 39 2.38 32.54 15.43
CA ALA A 39 0.98 32.99 15.52
C ALA A 39 0.55 33.89 14.34
N ALA A 40 1.43 34.80 13.90
CA ALA A 40 1.18 35.69 12.76
C ALA A 40 1.14 34.94 11.43
N GLU A 41 2.06 34.02 11.23
CA GLU A 41 2.16 33.20 10.02
C GLU A 41 1.03 32.19 9.94
N SER A 42 0.60 31.61 11.07
CA SER A 42 -0.56 30.70 11.15
C SER A 42 -1.85 31.35 10.64
N GLY A 43 -2.05 32.66 10.89
CA GLY A 43 -3.18 33.40 10.36
C GLY A 43 -3.14 33.49 8.82
N ASN A 44 -1.99 33.87 8.28
CA ASN A 44 -1.77 33.96 6.82
C ASN A 44 -1.91 32.59 6.14
N GLN A 45 -1.37 31.54 6.77
CA GLN A 45 -1.44 30.18 6.23
C GLN A 45 -2.88 29.68 6.17
N ARG A 46 -3.69 29.89 7.22
CA ARG A 46 -5.11 29.54 7.20
C ARG A 46 -5.90 30.30 6.15
N GLU A 47 -5.59 31.57 5.93
CA GLU A 47 -6.20 32.35 4.85
C GLU A 47 -5.81 31.79 3.46
N LEU A 48 -4.55 31.38 3.31
CA LEU A 48 -4.08 30.74 2.08
C LEU A 48 -4.80 29.40 1.84
N GLU A 49 -4.91 28.53 2.86
CA GLU A 49 -5.64 27.27 2.79
C GLU A 49 -7.11 27.49 2.44
N GLN A 50 -7.80 28.45 3.09
CA GLN A 50 -9.20 28.78 2.75
C GLN A 50 -9.39 29.23 1.29
N ARG A 51 -8.43 29.96 0.74
CA ARG A 51 -8.45 30.38 -0.67
C ARG A 51 -8.19 29.21 -1.60
N PHE A 52 -7.31 28.31 -1.22
CA PHE A 52 -7.05 27.05 -1.93
C PHE A 52 -8.30 26.18 -1.97
N ASP A 53 -8.94 25.95 -0.82
CA ASP A 53 -10.15 25.13 -0.70
C ASP A 53 -11.32 25.69 -1.56
N ALA A 54 -11.44 27.02 -1.65
CA ALA A 54 -12.50 27.68 -2.43
C ALA A 54 -12.44 27.41 -3.94
N ASP A 55 -11.28 26.98 -4.45
CA ASP A 55 -11.07 26.67 -5.87
C ASP A 55 -11.23 25.15 -6.19
N LEU A 56 -11.42 24.31 -5.17
CA LEU A 56 -11.67 22.88 -5.34
C LEU A 56 -13.15 22.63 -5.64
N ASN A 57 -13.45 21.81 -6.64
CA ASN A 57 -14.83 21.48 -6.94
C ASN A 57 -15.00 20.08 -7.55
N ALA A 58 -16.02 19.36 -7.09
CA ALA A 58 -16.35 18.02 -7.51
C ALA A 58 -16.63 17.85 -9.01
N SER A 59 -17.08 18.90 -9.70
CA SER A 59 -17.42 18.82 -11.13
C SER A 59 -16.18 18.67 -12.01
N ASP A 60 -15.06 19.26 -11.62
CA ASP A 60 -13.78 19.11 -12.32
C ASP A 60 -13.27 17.68 -12.18
N LEU A 61 -13.23 17.16 -10.93
CA LEU A 61 -12.80 15.78 -10.65
C LEU A 61 -13.63 14.79 -11.47
N ARG A 62 -14.96 14.94 -11.44
CA ARG A 62 -15.87 14.08 -12.19
C ARG A 62 -15.62 14.14 -13.71
N GLY A 63 -15.37 15.34 -14.24
CA GLY A 63 -15.10 15.56 -15.66
C GLY A 63 -13.79 14.91 -16.10
N TRP A 64 -12.73 15.07 -15.32
CA TRP A 64 -11.42 14.48 -15.60
C TRP A 64 -11.45 12.96 -15.46
N LEU A 65 -12.02 12.43 -14.38
CA LEU A 65 -12.14 10.99 -14.20
C LEU A 65 -12.84 10.32 -15.38
N LYS A 66 -13.98 10.89 -15.82
CA LYS A 66 -14.71 10.39 -16.97
C LYS A 66 -13.89 10.40 -18.26
N THR A 67 -13.04 11.40 -18.45
CA THR A 67 -12.22 11.53 -19.67
C THR A 67 -11.03 10.57 -19.62
N LEU A 68 -10.30 10.55 -18.50
CA LEU A 68 -9.07 9.77 -18.36
C LEU A 68 -9.35 8.25 -18.34
N SER A 69 -10.50 7.82 -17.81
CA SER A 69 -10.94 6.42 -17.78
C SER A 69 -11.86 6.03 -18.95
N SER A 70 -11.94 6.82 -20.01
CA SER A 70 -12.90 6.58 -21.12
C SER A 70 -12.55 5.40 -22.02
N GLU A 71 -11.28 5.00 -22.04
CA GLU A 71 -10.74 3.88 -22.82
C GLU A 71 -9.69 3.15 -21.99
N PRO A 72 -9.27 1.92 -22.38
CA PRO A 72 -8.19 1.20 -21.69
C PRO A 72 -6.91 2.01 -21.60
N ASN A 73 -6.41 2.18 -20.39
CA ASN A 73 -5.34 3.12 -20.00
C ASN A 73 -4.07 2.40 -19.48
N GLN A 74 -3.77 1.21 -20.00
CA GLN A 74 -2.56 0.49 -19.62
C GLN A 74 -1.33 1.05 -20.34
N VAL A 75 -0.15 0.85 -19.74
CA VAL A 75 1.15 1.19 -20.31
C VAL A 75 1.25 0.80 -21.77
N GLY A 76 1.66 1.74 -22.62
CA GLY A 76 1.85 1.56 -24.05
C GLY A 76 0.54 1.57 -24.85
N SER A 77 -0.63 1.79 -24.25
CA SER A 77 -1.85 2.06 -24.99
C SER A 77 -1.83 3.47 -25.61
N PRO A 78 -2.52 3.71 -26.71
CA PRO A 78 -2.66 5.07 -27.26
C PRO A 78 -3.32 6.05 -26.29
N HIS A 79 -4.27 5.57 -25.46
CA HIS A 79 -5.00 6.39 -24.51
C HIS A 79 -4.13 6.82 -23.34
N ASP A 80 -3.27 5.95 -22.83
CA ASP A 80 -2.30 6.29 -21.78
C ASP A 80 -1.38 7.44 -22.18
N LYS A 81 -0.78 7.38 -23.39
CA LYS A 81 0.00 8.49 -23.93
C LYS A 81 -0.83 9.77 -24.11
N ALA A 82 -2.06 9.66 -24.62
CA ALA A 82 -2.95 10.79 -24.77
C ALA A 82 -3.32 11.43 -23.42
N ASN A 83 -3.51 10.63 -22.39
CA ASN A 83 -3.74 11.09 -21.03
C ASN A 83 -2.51 11.83 -20.47
N ALA A 84 -1.30 11.31 -20.69
CA ALA A 84 -0.06 12.02 -20.29
C ALA A 84 0.03 13.40 -20.95
N GLU A 85 -0.23 13.47 -22.26
CA GLU A 85 -0.22 14.73 -23.01
C GLU A 85 -1.29 15.71 -22.50
N ALA A 86 -2.51 15.23 -22.23
CA ALA A 86 -3.59 16.04 -21.71
C ALA A 86 -3.29 16.57 -20.29
N VAL A 87 -2.76 15.74 -19.41
CA VAL A 87 -2.37 16.14 -18.05
C VAL A 87 -1.28 17.20 -18.10
N ARG A 88 -0.20 16.99 -18.88
CA ARG A 88 0.85 18.00 -19.10
C ARG A 88 0.26 19.33 -19.56
N ASP A 89 -0.62 19.31 -20.56
CA ASP A 89 -1.18 20.53 -21.15
C ASP A 89 -2.07 21.28 -20.13
N LEU A 90 -2.83 20.58 -19.31
CA LEU A 90 -3.61 21.16 -18.21
C LEU A 90 -2.69 21.80 -17.15
N PHE A 91 -1.64 21.13 -16.72
CA PHE A 91 -0.68 21.69 -15.78
C PHE A 91 -0.03 22.97 -16.34
N GLN A 92 0.38 22.97 -17.62
CA GLN A 92 0.90 24.17 -18.28
C GLN A 92 -0.14 25.31 -18.32
N GLN A 93 -1.39 25.01 -18.61
CA GLN A 93 -2.50 25.98 -18.60
C GLN A 93 -2.71 26.59 -17.20
N TRP A 94 -2.50 25.81 -16.15
CA TRP A 94 -2.61 26.29 -14.77
C TRP A 94 -1.38 27.09 -14.31
N GLY A 95 -0.30 27.11 -15.08
CA GLY A 95 0.90 27.93 -14.83
C GLY A 95 2.09 27.15 -14.29
N TRP A 96 2.06 25.81 -14.36
CA TRP A 96 3.19 24.96 -14.00
C TRP A 96 4.16 24.83 -15.18
N ASP A 97 5.45 24.70 -14.87
CA ASP A 97 6.46 24.23 -15.83
C ASP A 97 6.38 22.70 -15.91
N ALA A 98 5.57 22.21 -16.84
CA ALA A 98 5.26 20.78 -16.99
C ALA A 98 5.86 20.19 -18.26
N GLN A 99 6.49 19.02 -18.13
CA GLN A 99 7.09 18.27 -19.21
C GLN A 99 6.81 16.77 -19.04
N ILE A 100 6.98 16.01 -20.13
CA ILE A 100 6.97 14.56 -20.09
C ILE A 100 8.41 14.05 -20.09
N GLU A 101 8.78 13.28 -19.06
CA GLU A 101 10.01 12.48 -19.04
C GLU A 101 9.68 11.05 -19.49
N THR A 102 10.58 10.42 -20.23
CA THR A 102 10.33 9.09 -20.80
C THR A 102 11.37 8.09 -20.40
N PHE A 103 10.90 6.87 -20.09
CA PHE A 103 11.73 5.71 -19.80
C PHE A 103 11.38 4.56 -20.71
N GLU A 104 12.34 3.67 -20.97
CA GLU A 104 12.17 2.48 -21.82
C GLU A 104 12.27 1.25 -20.94
N VAL A 105 11.15 0.65 -20.58
CA VAL A 105 11.06 -0.43 -19.59
C VAL A 105 10.65 -1.76 -20.23
N LEU A 106 11.07 -2.86 -19.64
CA LEU A 106 10.58 -4.19 -20.00
C LEU A 106 9.13 -4.32 -19.47
N TYR A 107 8.16 -4.43 -20.38
CA TYR A 107 6.78 -4.71 -20.01
C TYR A 107 6.20 -5.82 -20.89
N PRO A 108 6.09 -7.07 -20.36
CA PRO A 108 5.53 -8.18 -21.12
C PRO A 108 4.01 -8.03 -21.25
N THR A 109 3.52 -7.98 -22.48
CA THR A 109 2.09 -7.94 -22.81
C THR A 109 1.65 -9.25 -23.46
N PRO A 110 0.44 -9.78 -23.16
CA PRO A 110 0.03 -11.11 -23.61
C PRO A 110 -0.20 -11.17 -25.12
N LYS A 111 0.38 -12.18 -25.77
CA LYS A 111 0.10 -12.59 -27.15
C LYS A 111 -0.92 -13.72 -27.22
N GLN A 112 -0.78 -14.67 -26.31
CA GLN A 112 -1.67 -15.82 -26.21
C GLN A 112 -1.80 -16.25 -24.76
N VAL A 113 -3.03 -16.46 -24.32
CA VAL A 113 -3.37 -17.06 -23.04
C VAL A 113 -4.43 -18.14 -23.25
N GLY A 114 -4.32 -19.24 -22.55
CA GLY A 114 -5.26 -20.36 -22.66
C GLY A 114 -5.20 -21.27 -21.45
N LEU A 115 -6.35 -21.82 -21.09
CA LEU A 115 -6.47 -22.78 -19.99
C LEU A 115 -7.56 -23.80 -20.31
N GLU A 116 -7.21 -25.08 -20.32
CA GLU A 116 -8.11 -26.20 -20.58
C GLU A 116 -8.05 -27.23 -19.47
N LEU A 117 -9.19 -27.67 -18.97
CA LEU A 117 -9.33 -28.90 -18.21
C LEU A 117 -9.46 -30.07 -19.20
N LEU A 118 -8.51 -30.97 -19.18
CA LEU A 118 -8.45 -32.13 -20.11
C LEU A 118 -9.26 -33.32 -19.61
N GLY A 119 -9.43 -33.43 -18.30
CA GLY A 119 -10.18 -34.51 -17.62
C GLY A 119 -10.51 -34.13 -16.18
N PRO A 120 -11.52 -34.81 -15.56
CA PRO A 120 -12.37 -35.88 -16.10
C PRO A 120 -13.42 -35.39 -17.10
N THR A 121 -13.84 -34.13 -17.01
CA THR A 121 -14.76 -33.48 -17.97
C THR A 121 -14.00 -32.40 -18.70
N LYS A 122 -14.06 -32.35 -20.01
CA LYS A 122 -13.41 -31.30 -20.77
C LYS A 122 -14.08 -29.95 -20.56
N PHE A 123 -13.25 -28.93 -20.26
CA PHE A 123 -13.70 -27.55 -20.12
C PHE A 123 -12.60 -26.61 -20.65
N VAL A 124 -13.00 -25.55 -21.31
CA VAL A 124 -12.09 -24.48 -21.79
C VAL A 124 -12.48 -23.19 -21.05
N ALA A 125 -11.55 -22.59 -20.36
CA ALA A 125 -11.76 -21.33 -19.66
C ALA A 125 -12.11 -20.21 -20.66
N THR A 126 -13.06 -19.38 -20.28
CA THR A 126 -13.55 -18.32 -21.18
C THR A 126 -12.58 -17.17 -21.29
N LEU A 127 -11.88 -16.85 -20.21
CA LEU A 127 -10.92 -15.75 -20.08
C LEU A 127 -11.47 -14.41 -20.64
N LYS A 128 -12.76 -14.17 -20.42
CA LYS A 128 -13.48 -12.99 -20.90
C LYS A 128 -14.32 -12.39 -19.79
N GLU A 129 -14.31 -11.08 -19.76
CA GLU A 129 -15.15 -10.27 -18.89
C GLU A 129 -16.24 -9.62 -19.75
N PRO A 130 -17.50 -10.14 -19.72
CA PRO A 130 -18.57 -9.60 -20.57
C PRO A 130 -18.99 -8.20 -20.10
N PRO A 131 -19.51 -7.37 -21.03
CA PRO A 131 -20.09 -6.09 -20.68
C PRO A 131 -21.21 -6.21 -19.65
N VAL A 132 -21.34 -5.20 -18.79
CA VAL A 132 -22.39 -5.12 -17.75
C VAL A 132 -23.44 -4.11 -18.16
N GLU A 133 -24.72 -4.47 -17.96
CA GLU A 133 -25.83 -3.57 -18.28
C GLU A 133 -25.78 -2.29 -17.42
N GLY A 134 -25.85 -1.14 -18.08
CA GLY A 134 -25.76 0.18 -17.45
C GLY A 134 -24.34 0.66 -17.17
N ASP A 135 -23.33 -0.07 -17.68
CA ASP A 135 -21.93 0.33 -17.68
C ASP A 135 -21.41 0.42 -19.13
N GLU A 136 -21.42 1.64 -19.68
CA GLU A 136 -20.99 1.88 -21.05
C GLU A 136 -19.49 1.64 -21.23
N SER A 137 -18.67 1.95 -20.23
CA SER A 137 -17.23 1.78 -20.29
C SER A 137 -16.87 0.31 -20.43
N SER A 138 -17.54 -0.62 -19.74
CA SER A 138 -17.30 -2.06 -19.85
C SER A 138 -17.48 -2.63 -21.27
N THR A 139 -18.11 -1.87 -22.19
CA THR A 139 -18.25 -2.22 -23.61
C THR A 139 -17.05 -1.82 -24.47
N ARG A 140 -16.21 -0.90 -23.97
CA ARG A 140 -15.11 -0.26 -24.70
C ARG A 140 -13.78 -0.99 -24.52
N THR A 141 -13.74 -2.27 -24.83
CA THR A 141 -12.57 -3.13 -24.62
C THR A 141 -11.56 -3.10 -25.76
N ALA A 142 -11.79 -2.31 -26.80
CA ALA A 142 -10.86 -2.19 -27.94
C ALA A 142 -9.52 -1.61 -27.45
N GLY A 143 -8.41 -2.32 -27.71
CA GLY A 143 -7.08 -1.93 -27.23
C GLY A 143 -6.73 -2.38 -25.82
N GLY A 144 -7.70 -2.90 -25.06
CA GLY A 144 -7.46 -3.52 -23.75
C GLY A 144 -6.78 -4.88 -23.85
N LEU A 145 -6.02 -5.23 -22.81
CA LEU A 145 -5.35 -6.52 -22.70
C LEU A 145 -6.28 -7.57 -22.06
N PRO A 146 -6.22 -8.85 -22.50
CA PRO A 146 -6.98 -9.92 -21.85
C PRO A 146 -6.56 -10.09 -20.39
N PRO A 147 -7.30 -10.88 -19.58
CA PRO A 147 -6.82 -11.28 -18.26
C PRO A 147 -5.45 -11.95 -18.34
N TYR A 148 -4.47 -11.43 -17.58
CA TYR A 148 -3.11 -12.00 -17.52
C TYR A 148 -2.38 -11.51 -16.26
N ASN A 149 -1.25 -12.16 -15.94
CA ASN A 149 -0.29 -11.67 -14.96
C ASN A 149 1.04 -11.33 -15.68
N ALA A 150 1.49 -10.08 -15.53
CA ALA A 150 2.75 -9.64 -16.09
C ALA A 150 3.94 -10.26 -15.34
N TYR A 151 5.04 -10.54 -16.05
CA TYR A 151 6.30 -11.10 -15.54
C TYR A 151 6.25 -12.57 -15.06
N GLY A 152 5.18 -13.30 -15.34
CA GLY A 152 5.23 -14.74 -15.41
C GLY A 152 5.96 -15.18 -16.69
N ALA A 153 6.63 -16.34 -16.70
CA ALA A 153 7.30 -16.83 -17.90
C ALA A 153 6.31 -17.26 -19.00
N ASP A 154 6.76 -17.26 -20.24
CA ASP A 154 6.09 -17.99 -21.30
C ASP A 154 6.11 -19.49 -21.00
N GLY A 155 5.06 -20.20 -21.35
CA GLY A 155 4.98 -21.65 -21.18
C GLY A 155 3.76 -22.27 -21.86
N ASP A 156 3.94 -23.53 -22.22
CA ASP A 156 2.92 -24.43 -22.77
C ASP A 156 3.05 -25.74 -21.99
N VAL A 157 2.31 -25.86 -20.89
CA VAL A 157 2.51 -26.91 -19.90
C VAL A 157 1.23 -27.68 -19.62
N THR A 158 1.38 -28.99 -19.41
CA THR A 158 0.28 -29.87 -19.03
C THR A 158 0.65 -30.61 -17.74
N GLY A 159 -0.22 -30.59 -16.76
CA GLY A 159 0.04 -31.22 -15.46
C GLY A 159 -1.23 -31.53 -14.68
N ASP A 160 -1.08 -32.35 -13.64
CA ASP A 160 -2.13 -32.56 -12.67
C ASP A 160 -2.36 -31.29 -11.84
N LEU A 161 -3.60 -31.02 -11.47
CA LEU A 161 -3.97 -29.83 -10.74
C LEU A 161 -3.96 -30.07 -9.22
N VAL A 162 -3.40 -29.13 -8.45
CA VAL A 162 -3.42 -29.13 -6.97
C VAL A 162 -3.95 -27.79 -6.47
N TYR A 163 -4.92 -27.83 -5.56
CA TYR A 163 -5.44 -26.64 -4.88
C TYR A 163 -4.54 -26.29 -3.69
N LEU A 164 -4.13 -25.03 -3.64
CA LEU A 164 -3.10 -24.52 -2.73
C LEU A 164 -3.60 -23.42 -1.79
N ASN A 165 -4.91 -23.34 -1.51
CA ASN A 165 -5.45 -22.26 -0.68
C ASN A 165 -4.96 -20.88 -1.14
N TYR A 166 -4.25 -20.11 -0.31
CA TYR A 166 -3.65 -18.83 -0.66
C TYR A 166 -2.21 -18.94 -1.21
N GLY A 167 -1.62 -20.14 -1.23
CA GLY A 167 -0.25 -20.34 -1.72
C GLY A 167 0.85 -19.73 -0.85
N MET A 168 0.61 -19.65 0.46
CA MET A 168 1.55 -19.11 1.42
C MET A 168 2.39 -20.23 2.07
N PRO A 169 3.50 -19.95 2.75
CA PRO A 169 4.41 -20.98 3.27
C PRO A 169 3.75 -22.07 4.11
N ASP A 170 2.77 -21.70 4.95
CA ASP A 170 2.08 -22.68 5.80
C ASP A 170 1.14 -23.58 5.01
N ASP A 171 0.65 -23.16 3.85
CA ASP A 171 -0.14 -24.00 2.95
C ASP A 171 0.71 -25.15 2.39
N TYR A 172 1.98 -24.89 2.04
CA TYR A 172 2.92 -25.90 1.60
C TYR A 172 3.29 -26.89 2.72
N LYS A 173 3.47 -26.42 3.96
CA LYS A 173 3.70 -27.28 5.12
C LYS A 173 2.48 -28.20 5.35
N ASP A 174 1.26 -27.67 5.21
CA ASP A 174 0.04 -28.47 5.36
C ASP A 174 -0.11 -29.52 4.25
N LEU A 175 0.23 -29.18 3.00
CA LEU A 175 0.30 -30.14 1.89
C LEU A 175 1.30 -31.27 2.17
N ALA A 176 2.53 -30.91 2.58
CA ALA A 176 3.57 -31.89 2.89
C ALA A 176 3.14 -32.86 4.02
N ARG A 177 2.48 -32.37 5.06
CA ARG A 177 1.91 -33.19 6.14
C ARG A 177 0.83 -34.16 5.67
N ARG A 178 0.16 -33.86 4.55
CA ARG A 178 -0.85 -34.73 3.88
C ARG A 178 -0.24 -35.64 2.82
N GLY A 179 1.08 -35.61 2.65
CA GLY A 179 1.80 -36.39 1.62
C GLY A 179 1.52 -35.90 0.20
N ILE A 180 1.15 -34.63 0.03
CA ILE A 180 0.90 -34.01 -1.27
C ILE A 180 2.06 -33.09 -1.60
N ASP A 181 2.62 -33.25 -2.78
CA ASP A 181 3.70 -32.45 -3.31
C ASP A 181 3.23 -31.80 -4.62
N VAL A 182 3.74 -30.61 -4.91
CA VAL A 182 3.38 -29.80 -6.09
C VAL A 182 4.43 -29.89 -7.22
N LYS A 183 5.52 -30.62 -7.01
CA LYS A 183 6.58 -30.77 -7.99
C LYS A 183 6.08 -31.38 -9.29
N GLY A 184 6.34 -30.70 -10.41
CA GLY A 184 5.88 -31.14 -11.74
C GLY A 184 4.38 -30.99 -11.96
N LYS A 185 3.64 -30.31 -11.06
CA LYS A 185 2.20 -30.09 -11.15
C LYS A 185 1.88 -28.62 -11.44
N ILE A 186 0.64 -28.36 -11.79
CA ILE A 186 0.10 -27.01 -11.90
C ILE A 186 -0.69 -26.73 -10.61
N VAL A 187 -0.45 -25.59 -9.99
CA VAL A 187 -1.20 -25.20 -8.79
C VAL A 187 -2.28 -24.19 -9.11
N ILE A 188 -3.40 -24.26 -8.36
CA ILE A 188 -4.42 -23.22 -8.34
C ILE A 188 -4.52 -22.64 -6.93
N ALA A 189 -4.31 -21.32 -6.82
CA ALA A 189 -4.37 -20.57 -5.57
C ALA A 189 -5.40 -19.45 -5.65
N ARG A 190 -5.95 -19.03 -4.52
CA ARG A 190 -6.83 -17.87 -4.46
C ARG A 190 -6.06 -16.61 -4.07
N TYR A 191 -6.53 -15.45 -4.53
CA TYR A 191 -6.05 -14.15 -4.05
C TYR A 191 -6.30 -14.01 -2.54
N GLY A 192 -5.50 -13.18 -1.88
CA GLY A 192 -5.58 -12.92 -0.44
C GLY A 192 -4.40 -13.51 0.35
N ALA A 193 -4.36 -13.22 1.65
CA ALA A 193 -3.34 -13.62 2.63
C ALA A 193 -1.88 -13.21 2.29
N GLY A 194 -1.68 -12.37 1.30
CA GLY A 194 -0.40 -11.87 0.85
C GLY A 194 -0.44 -11.48 -0.62
N TRP A 195 0.58 -10.76 -1.06
CA TRP A 195 0.68 -10.26 -2.41
C TRP A 195 0.64 -11.39 -3.47
N ARG A 196 0.04 -11.08 -4.62
CA ARG A 196 -0.21 -12.07 -5.68
C ARG A 196 1.05 -12.75 -6.22
N GLY A 197 2.15 -12.01 -6.34
CA GLY A 197 3.42 -12.54 -6.87
C GLY A 197 4.10 -13.58 -5.99
N LEU A 198 3.79 -13.61 -4.69
CA LEU A 198 4.30 -14.65 -3.78
C LEU A 198 3.76 -16.04 -4.12
N LYS A 199 2.52 -16.12 -4.62
CA LYS A 199 1.88 -17.41 -4.94
C LYS A 199 2.65 -18.18 -6.01
N PRO A 200 2.91 -17.62 -7.21
CA PRO A 200 3.70 -18.30 -8.23
C PRO A 200 5.21 -18.38 -7.87
N LYS A 201 5.75 -17.41 -7.12
CA LYS A 201 7.13 -17.48 -6.61
C LYS A 201 7.33 -18.72 -5.74
N LEU A 202 6.52 -18.90 -4.73
CA LEU A 202 6.59 -20.05 -3.83
C LEU A 202 6.25 -21.36 -4.58
N ALA A 203 5.30 -21.34 -5.51
CA ALA A 203 4.99 -22.49 -6.36
C ALA A 203 6.22 -22.94 -7.16
N GLN A 204 6.91 -22.00 -7.80
CA GLN A 204 8.16 -22.24 -8.53
C GLN A 204 9.26 -22.81 -7.62
N GLU A 205 9.43 -22.25 -6.43
CA GLU A 205 10.42 -22.71 -5.45
C GLU A 205 10.16 -24.15 -4.98
N HIS A 206 8.87 -24.57 -4.92
CA HIS A 206 8.45 -25.94 -4.62
C HIS A 206 8.37 -26.84 -5.87
N GLY A 207 8.81 -26.36 -7.04
CA GLY A 207 8.94 -27.14 -8.27
C GLY A 207 7.66 -27.32 -9.07
N ALA A 208 6.62 -26.51 -8.83
CA ALA A 208 5.46 -26.45 -9.72
C ALA A 208 5.85 -25.96 -11.13
N ILE A 209 5.12 -26.40 -12.16
CA ILE A 209 5.39 -26.03 -13.56
C ILE A 209 4.46 -24.94 -14.09
N GLY A 210 3.48 -24.50 -13.33
CA GLY A 210 2.55 -23.42 -13.64
C GLY A 210 1.70 -23.05 -12.44
N CYS A 211 1.19 -21.82 -12.44
CA CYS A 211 0.34 -21.29 -11.37
C CYS A 211 -0.90 -20.61 -11.95
N ILE A 212 -2.07 -20.99 -11.45
CA ILE A 212 -3.34 -20.34 -11.74
C ILE A 212 -3.78 -19.59 -10.49
N ILE A 213 -4.26 -18.35 -10.64
CA ILE A 213 -4.74 -17.55 -9.51
C ILE A 213 -6.18 -17.13 -9.77
N TYR A 214 -7.04 -17.16 -8.75
CA TYR A 214 -8.44 -16.72 -8.87
C TYR A 214 -8.90 -15.98 -7.62
N SER A 215 -9.85 -15.06 -7.77
CA SER A 215 -10.58 -14.47 -6.64
C SER A 215 -11.69 -15.44 -6.20
N ASP A 216 -11.63 -15.96 -4.96
CA ASP A 216 -12.73 -16.77 -4.46
C ASP A 216 -13.92 -15.87 -4.08
N PRO A 217 -15.16 -16.23 -4.42
CA PRO A 217 -16.32 -15.39 -4.11
C PRO A 217 -16.59 -15.21 -2.61
N ARG A 218 -15.92 -15.95 -1.73
CA ARG A 218 -15.91 -15.72 -0.28
C ARG A 218 -15.19 -14.42 0.07
N ASP A 219 -14.07 -14.16 -0.61
CA ASP A 219 -13.17 -13.06 -0.30
C ASP A 219 -13.50 -11.83 -1.16
N ASP A 220 -13.95 -12.06 -2.42
CA ASP A 220 -14.24 -11.03 -3.40
C ASP A 220 -15.32 -11.52 -4.39
N GLY A 221 -16.57 -11.37 -4.02
CA GLY A 221 -17.73 -11.82 -4.80
C GLY A 221 -18.99 -11.92 -3.93
N TYR A 222 -19.92 -12.78 -4.33
CA TYR A 222 -21.24 -12.94 -3.68
C TYR A 222 -21.19 -13.41 -2.23
N GLY A 223 -20.07 -13.93 -1.77
CA GLY A 223 -19.86 -14.29 -0.37
C GLY A 223 -19.53 -13.08 0.52
N ALA A 224 -19.00 -12.01 -0.07
CA ALA A 224 -18.68 -10.76 0.60
C ALA A 224 -19.86 -9.76 0.53
N GLY A 225 -20.60 -9.72 -0.59
CA GLY A 225 -21.75 -8.83 -0.77
C GLY A 225 -22.40 -8.96 -2.14
N ASP A 226 -23.32 -8.05 -2.46
CA ASP A 226 -23.94 -8.00 -3.79
C ASP A 226 -22.89 -7.68 -4.86
N VAL A 227 -22.89 -8.48 -5.92
CA VAL A 227 -21.95 -8.30 -7.04
C VAL A 227 -22.43 -7.28 -8.06
N TYR A 228 -21.49 -6.73 -8.80
CA TYR A 228 -21.76 -5.75 -9.87
C TYR A 228 -22.67 -6.34 -10.96
N PRO A 229 -23.71 -5.61 -11.45
CA PRO A 229 -23.99 -4.19 -11.21
C PRO A 229 -24.90 -3.89 -10.00
N LYS A 230 -25.37 -4.87 -9.27
CA LYS A 230 -26.30 -4.67 -8.15
C LYS A 230 -25.58 -4.11 -6.92
N GLY A 231 -24.40 -4.62 -6.62
CA GLY A 231 -23.47 -4.15 -5.60
C GLY A 231 -22.07 -3.97 -6.18
N GLY A 232 -21.11 -3.64 -5.34
CA GLY A 232 -19.77 -3.29 -5.80
C GLY A 232 -18.80 -4.47 -5.96
N PHE A 233 -19.17 -5.69 -5.49
CA PHE A 233 -18.24 -6.81 -5.51
C PHE A 233 -18.11 -7.47 -6.88
N ARG A 234 -17.05 -8.25 -7.05
CA ARG A 234 -16.66 -8.90 -8.30
C ARG A 234 -17.74 -9.84 -8.83
N PRO A 235 -18.21 -9.65 -10.08
CA PRO A 235 -19.10 -10.61 -10.72
C PRO A 235 -18.36 -11.89 -11.12
N ALA A 236 -19.12 -12.93 -11.46
CA ALA A 236 -18.58 -14.28 -11.67
C ALA A 236 -17.49 -14.37 -12.74
N GLN A 237 -17.52 -13.53 -13.74
CA GLN A 237 -16.56 -13.48 -14.84
C GLN A 237 -15.43 -12.44 -14.64
N GLY A 238 -15.50 -11.62 -13.58
CA GLY A 238 -14.46 -10.63 -13.29
C GLY A 238 -13.12 -11.28 -12.94
N VAL A 239 -12.04 -10.75 -13.51
CA VAL A 239 -10.68 -11.28 -13.31
C VAL A 239 -9.77 -10.18 -12.77
N GLN A 240 -9.07 -10.46 -11.69
CA GLN A 240 -8.01 -9.59 -11.20
C GLN A 240 -6.74 -9.82 -12.01
N ARG A 241 -6.34 -8.86 -12.82
CA ARG A 241 -5.01 -8.80 -13.46
C ARG A 241 -3.96 -8.50 -12.41
N GLY A 242 -2.72 -8.34 -12.80
CA GLY A 242 -1.68 -7.80 -11.94
C GLY A 242 -0.29 -8.31 -12.26
N SER A 243 0.70 -7.62 -11.72
CA SER A 243 2.10 -8.03 -11.79
C SER A 243 2.38 -9.18 -10.82
N VAL A 244 3.21 -10.12 -11.25
CA VAL A 244 3.85 -11.14 -10.41
C VAL A 244 5.37 -10.98 -10.37
N GLN A 245 5.86 -9.80 -10.80
CA GLN A 245 7.27 -9.43 -10.64
C GLN A 245 7.67 -9.58 -9.17
N ASP A 246 8.81 -10.17 -8.87
CA ASP A 246 9.27 -10.31 -7.48
C ASP A 246 9.74 -8.96 -6.91
N MET A 247 8.78 -8.05 -6.70
CA MET A 247 9.03 -6.72 -6.14
C MET A 247 9.57 -6.75 -4.71
N THR A 248 9.55 -7.91 -4.05
CA THR A 248 10.18 -8.03 -2.74
C THR A 248 11.71 -7.94 -2.82
N LEU A 249 12.31 -8.13 -4.00
CA LEU A 249 13.74 -7.96 -4.24
C LEU A 249 14.07 -6.50 -4.62
N TYR A 250 13.35 -5.94 -5.57
CA TYR A 250 13.41 -4.53 -5.99
C TYR A 250 12.19 -4.19 -6.85
N SER A 251 11.81 -2.91 -6.87
CA SER A 251 10.81 -2.33 -7.76
C SER A 251 11.46 -1.79 -9.04
N GLY A 252 10.65 -1.34 -9.99
CA GLY A 252 11.14 -0.77 -11.25
C GLY A 252 11.45 -1.80 -12.34
N ASP A 253 12.12 -1.36 -13.37
CA ASP A 253 12.43 -2.19 -14.55
C ASP A 253 13.31 -3.39 -14.17
N PRO A 254 12.87 -4.63 -14.47
CA PRO A 254 13.65 -5.84 -14.20
C PRO A 254 15.07 -5.83 -14.80
N LEU A 255 15.32 -5.03 -15.83
CA LEU A 255 16.58 -5.02 -16.56
C LEU A 255 17.56 -3.94 -16.08
N THR A 256 17.14 -2.97 -15.27
CA THR A 256 17.97 -1.84 -14.83
C THR A 256 17.94 -1.61 -13.31
N PRO A 257 18.03 -2.64 -12.44
CA PRO A 257 17.90 -2.47 -10.99
C PRO A 257 18.89 -1.45 -10.42
N GLY A 258 18.39 -0.42 -9.74
CA GLY A 258 19.20 0.64 -9.13
C GLY A 258 19.72 1.72 -10.10
N VAL A 259 19.25 1.71 -11.36
CA VAL A 259 19.64 2.69 -12.38
C VAL A 259 18.47 2.96 -13.31
N GLY A 260 18.03 4.21 -13.40
CA GLY A 260 16.89 4.57 -14.23
C GLY A 260 16.96 4.08 -15.67
N ALA A 261 15.86 3.49 -16.15
CA ALA A 261 15.72 2.85 -17.48
C ALA A 261 15.66 3.87 -18.64
N THR A 262 16.58 4.82 -18.66
CA THR A 262 16.70 5.77 -19.77
C THR A 262 17.02 5.04 -21.06
N ARG A 263 16.79 5.68 -22.21
CA ARG A 263 17.14 5.09 -23.54
C ARG A 263 18.58 4.61 -23.62
N LYS A 264 19.51 5.19 -22.87
CA LYS A 264 20.94 4.84 -22.88
C LYS A 264 21.35 3.90 -21.76
N ALA A 265 20.45 3.51 -20.89
CA ALA A 265 20.75 2.64 -19.76
C ALA A 265 21.29 1.28 -20.23
N LYS A 266 22.27 0.77 -19.49
CA LYS A 266 22.79 -0.58 -19.71
C LYS A 266 21.84 -1.57 -19.07
N ARG A 267 21.25 -2.44 -19.87
CA ARG A 267 20.26 -3.42 -19.44
C ARG A 267 20.86 -4.80 -19.24
N LEU A 268 20.36 -5.50 -18.25
CA LEU A 268 20.60 -6.93 -18.08
C LEU A 268 19.88 -7.71 -19.19
N PRO A 269 20.41 -8.86 -19.64
CA PRO A 269 19.60 -9.80 -20.40
C PRO A 269 18.45 -10.33 -19.53
N ILE A 270 17.28 -10.60 -20.12
CA ILE A 270 16.08 -11.08 -19.41
C ILE A 270 16.39 -12.32 -18.55
N SER A 271 17.25 -13.22 -19.02
CA SER A 271 17.66 -14.42 -18.26
C SER A 271 18.39 -14.13 -16.95
N GLN A 272 18.85 -12.90 -16.73
CA GLN A 272 19.51 -12.43 -15.49
C GLN A 272 18.61 -11.54 -14.65
N ALA A 273 17.41 -11.19 -15.12
CA ALA A 273 16.42 -10.43 -14.37
C ALA A 273 15.86 -11.29 -13.22
N LYS A 274 16.25 -10.96 -11.99
CA LYS A 274 15.92 -11.77 -10.80
C LYS A 274 14.43 -11.70 -10.44
N THR A 275 13.76 -10.63 -10.81
CA THR A 275 12.35 -10.38 -10.49
C THR A 275 11.37 -11.01 -11.47
N VAL A 276 11.84 -11.52 -12.61
CA VAL A 276 11.02 -12.25 -13.59
C VAL A 276 10.91 -13.72 -13.18
N LEU A 277 9.68 -14.24 -13.05
CA LEU A 277 9.42 -15.62 -12.69
C LEU A 277 9.72 -16.58 -13.84
N LYS A 278 9.84 -17.88 -13.54
CA LYS A 278 10.29 -18.92 -14.49
C LYS A 278 9.18 -19.91 -14.84
N ILE A 279 7.97 -19.73 -14.34
CA ILE A 279 6.79 -20.55 -14.65
C ILE A 279 5.69 -19.68 -15.23
N PRO A 280 4.81 -20.22 -16.13
CA PRO A 280 3.64 -19.50 -16.60
C PRO A 280 2.64 -19.27 -15.46
N VAL A 281 2.04 -18.08 -15.45
CA VAL A 281 1.05 -17.64 -14.46
C VAL A 281 -0.16 -17.08 -15.18
N LEU A 282 -1.37 -17.46 -14.75
CA LEU A 282 -2.61 -16.97 -15.35
C LEU A 282 -3.68 -16.69 -14.28
N PRO A 283 -4.25 -15.47 -14.23
CA PRO A 283 -5.40 -15.17 -13.42
C PRO A 283 -6.67 -15.59 -14.15
N ILE A 284 -7.63 -16.13 -13.41
CA ILE A 284 -8.93 -16.51 -13.96
C ILE A 284 -10.09 -16.04 -13.08
N SER A 285 -11.27 -15.99 -13.65
CA SER A 285 -12.52 -15.73 -12.93
C SER A 285 -12.90 -16.90 -12.00
N TYR A 286 -13.73 -16.63 -10.99
CA TYR A 286 -14.25 -17.76 -10.19
C TYR A 286 -15.27 -18.60 -10.96
N ALA A 287 -15.88 -18.09 -12.03
CA ALA A 287 -16.68 -18.89 -12.94
C ALA A 287 -15.83 -19.94 -13.69
N ASP A 288 -14.63 -19.53 -14.15
CA ASP A 288 -13.67 -20.44 -14.79
C ASP A 288 -12.97 -21.37 -13.79
N ALA A 289 -12.76 -20.91 -12.53
CA ALA A 289 -12.14 -21.72 -11.48
C ALA A 289 -13.06 -22.86 -10.96
N GLN A 290 -14.36 -22.64 -10.93
CA GLN A 290 -15.32 -23.61 -10.39
C GLN A 290 -15.25 -25.00 -11.05
N PRO A 291 -15.26 -25.16 -12.39
CA PRO A 291 -15.10 -26.46 -13.03
C PRO A 291 -13.78 -27.15 -12.73
N LEU A 292 -12.70 -26.38 -12.62
CA LEU A 292 -11.36 -26.89 -12.30
C LEU A 292 -11.32 -27.45 -10.88
N LEU A 293 -11.80 -26.68 -9.91
CA LEU A 293 -11.85 -27.08 -8.49
C LEU A 293 -12.84 -28.21 -8.23
N ALA A 294 -13.96 -28.26 -8.95
CA ALA A 294 -14.93 -29.35 -8.87
C ALA A 294 -14.39 -30.68 -9.41
N ALA A 295 -13.38 -30.65 -10.30
CA ALA A 295 -12.73 -31.83 -10.85
C ALA A 295 -11.66 -32.44 -9.93
N LEU A 296 -11.26 -31.71 -8.87
CA LEU A 296 -10.30 -32.22 -7.90
C LEU A 296 -10.91 -33.33 -7.03
N GLU A 297 -10.07 -34.29 -6.70
CA GLU A 297 -10.38 -35.38 -5.76
C GLU A 297 -9.34 -35.40 -4.63
N GLY A 298 -9.17 -36.54 -3.97
CA GLY A 298 -8.24 -36.69 -2.85
C GLY A 298 -8.82 -36.14 -1.55
N PRO A 299 -7.98 -35.66 -0.61
CA PRO A 299 -8.45 -35.19 0.68
C PRO A 299 -9.37 -33.95 0.54
N VAL A 300 -10.45 -33.95 1.33
CA VAL A 300 -11.26 -32.73 1.47
C VAL A 300 -10.41 -31.63 2.09
N ALA A 301 -10.47 -30.45 1.51
CA ALA A 301 -9.71 -29.30 2.00
C ALA A 301 -10.08 -28.92 3.45
N PRO A 302 -9.13 -28.48 4.28
CA PRO A 302 -9.39 -28.01 5.64
C PRO A 302 -10.47 -26.92 5.65
N PRO A 303 -11.24 -26.76 6.74
CA PRO A 303 -12.32 -25.76 6.82
C PRO A 303 -11.88 -24.34 6.46
N ASN A 304 -10.69 -23.93 6.89
CA ASN A 304 -10.11 -22.61 6.61
C ASN A 304 -9.63 -22.43 5.15
N TRP A 305 -9.50 -23.52 4.39
CA TRP A 305 -9.16 -23.47 2.95
C TRP A 305 -10.39 -23.37 2.06
N ARG A 306 -11.59 -23.63 2.59
CA ARG A 306 -12.81 -23.65 1.79
C ARG A 306 -13.29 -22.23 1.51
N GLY A 307 -13.58 -21.96 0.25
CA GLY A 307 -14.19 -20.73 -0.21
C GLY A 307 -15.72 -20.78 -0.22
N ALA A 308 -16.35 -19.98 -1.08
CA ALA A 308 -17.80 -19.88 -1.21
C ALA A 308 -18.35 -20.49 -2.51
N LEU A 309 -17.54 -21.12 -3.34
CA LEU A 309 -18.07 -21.83 -4.51
C LEU A 309 -18.98 -23.01 -4.07
N PRO A 310 -20.07 -23.31 -4.80
CA PRO A 310 -21.03 -24.37 -4.43
C PRO A 310 -20.50 -25.76 -4.77
N ILE A 311 -19.32 -26.10 -4.25
CA ILE A 311 -18.61 -27.37 -4.47
C ILE A 311 -18.06 -27.91 -3.14
N THR A 312 -17.69 -29.18 -3.11
CA THR A 312 -16.80 -29.71 -2.08
C THR A 312 -15.35 -29.39 -2.51
N TYR A 313 -14.64 -28.57 -1.73
CA TYR A 313 -13.24 -28.29 -2.01
C TYR A 313 -12.39 -29.51 -1.66
N HIS A 314 -11.65 -30.01 -2.65
CA HIS A 314 -10.64 -31.06 -2.50
C HIS A 314 -9.26 -30.47 -2.77
N VAL A 315 -8.23 -31.04 -2.15
CA VAL A 315 -6.86 -30.58 -2.35
C VAL A 315 -6.29 -31.08 -3.68
N GLY A 316 -6.74 -32.25 -4.14
CA GLY A 316 -6.21 -32.88 -5.34
C GLY A 316 -5.01 -33.82 -5.06
N PRO A 317 -4.29 -34.26 -6.12
CA PRO A 317 -4.61 -33.93 -7.52
C PRO A 317 -5.84 -34.62 -8.10
N GLY A 318 -6.11 -35.90 -7.83
CA GLY A 318 -7.20 -36.66 -8.46
C GLY A 318 -7.06 -36.73 -9.99
N PRO A 319 -8.19 -36.84 -10.74
CA PRO A 319 -8.20 -36.94 -12.19
C PRO A 319 -8.06 -35.57 -12.90
N ALA A 320 -8.05 -34.46 -12.14
CA ALA A 320 -7.99 -33.13 -12.71
C ALA A 320 -6.64 -32.87 -13.40
N LYS A 321 -6.64 -32.81 -14.71
CA LYS A 321 -5.47 -32.51 -15.54
C LYS A 321 -5.73 -31.28 -16.38
N VAL A 322 -4.84 -30.32 -16.32
CA VAL A 322 -4.99 -29.03 -17.01
C VAL A 322 -3.85 -28.78 -17.99
N HIS A 323 -4.15 -28.03 -19.05
CA HIS A 323 -3.21 -27.49 -20.02
C HIS A 323 -3.25 -25.97 -19.91
N LEU A 324 -2.12 -25.36 -19.63
CA LEU A 324 -1.93 -23.93 -19.46
C LEU A 324 -0.96 -23.41 -20.52
N THR A 325 -1.39 -22.41 -21.31
CA THR A 325 -0.59 -21.72 -22.31
C THR A 325 -0.51 -20.25 -21.99
N VAL A 326 0.71 -19.71 -21.90
CA VAL A 326 0.99 -18.27 -21.76
C VAL A 326 2.13 -17.92 -22.71
N SER A 327 1.93 -16.89 -23.52
CA SER A 327 2.97 -16.34 -24.41
C SER A 327 2.83 -14.83 -24.46
N SER A 328 3.92 -14.10 -24.31
CA SER A 328 3.96 -12.65 -24.20
C SER A 328 4.87 -11.99 -25.21
N ASP A 329 4.64 -10.71 -25.46
CA ASP A 329 5.59 -9.81 -26.10
C ASP A 329 6.52 -9.21 -25.04
N TRP A 330 7.75 -9.64 -25.03
CA TRP A 330 8.80 -9.19 -24.09
C TRP A 330 9.55 -7.95 -24.61
N GLY A 331 8.84 -7.08 -25.32
CA GLY A 331 9.41 -5.83 -25.81
C GLY A 331 9.53 -4.74 -24.75
N LEU A 332 10.42 -3.79 -25.00
CA LEU A 332 10.44 -2.55 -24.23
C LEU A 332 9.20 -1.71 -24.59
N LYS A 333 8.67 -1.00 -23.59
CA LYS A 333 7.59 -0.01 -23.75
C LYS A 333 8.10 1.33 -23.23
N THR A 334 7.59 2.41 -23.83
CA THR A 334 7.91 3.77 -23.39
C THR A 334 6.91 4.19 -22.31
N LEU A 335 7.42 4.65 -21.17
CA LEU A 335 6.65 5.35 -20.13
C LEU A 335 6.64 6.85 -20.39
N TYR A 336 5.57 7.51 -19.91
CA TYR A 336 5.34 8.94 -20.08
C TYR A 336 5.02 9.59 -18.72
N ASP A 337 6.04 9.81 -17.89
CA ASP A 337 5.86 10.51 -16.61
C ASP A 337 5.69 12.01 -16.83
N VAL A 338 4.63 12.60 -16.28
CA VAL A 338 4.42 14.05 -16.35
C VAL A 338 5.00 14.68 -15.10
N ILE A 339 6.00 15.51 -15.27
CA ILE A 339 6.68 16.23 -14.17
C ILE A 339 6.41 17.72 -14.30
N ALA A 340 5.76 18.30 -13.30
CA ALA A 340 5.38 19.71 -13.26
C ALA A 340 6.03 20.41 -12.07
N LYS A 341 6.66 21.57 -12.29
CA LYS A 341 7.43 22.28 -11.27
C LYS A 341 6.98 23.73 -11.11
N ILE A 342 6.99 24.21 -9.86
CA ILE A 342 6.92 25.62 -9.48
C ILE A 342 8.13 25.93 -8.61
N PRO A 343 9.06 26.77 -9.06
CA PRO A 343 10.27 27.06 -8.29
C PRO A 343 9.96 27.83 -7.01
N GLY A 344 10.59 27.45 -5.92
CA GLY A 344 10.50 28.13 -4.65
C GLY A 344 11.10 29.53 -4.68
N ALA A 345 10.42 30.50 -4.09
CA ALA A 345 10.85 31.88 -4.08
C ALA A 345 12.01 32.16 -3.11
N GLN A 346 12.18 31.35 -2.07
CA GLN A 346 13.20 31.50 -1.03
C GLN A 346 14.17 30.33 -0.94
N ASN A 347 13.62 29.09 -1.00
CA ASN A 347 14.37 27.85 -0.87
C ASN A 347 14.17 26.98 -2.12
N PRO A 348 14.68 27.37 -3.30
CA PRO A 348 14.44 26.64 -4.55
C PRO A 348 15.07 25.23 -4.57
N ASP A 349 16.04 24.96 -3.69
CA ASP A 349 16.69 23.67 -3.53
C ASP A 349 16.04 22.77 -2.44
N GLU A 350 14.93 23.18 -1.86
CA GLU A 350 14.09 22.35 -0.98
C GLU A 350 12.80 22.00 -1.74
N TRP A 351 12.58 20.69 -2.01
CA TRP A 351 11.50 20.23 -2.87
C TRP A 351 10.41 19.49 -2.08
N VAL A 352 9.18 19.91 -2.23
CA VAL A 352 7.98 19.15 -1.84
C VAL A 352 7.50 18.42 -3.07
N VAL A 353 7.64 17.10 -3.08
CA VAL A 353 7.26 16.23 -4.20
C VAL A 353 5.92 15.57 -3.91
N ARG A 354 4.97 15.68 -4.84
CA ARG A 354 3.64 15.10 -4.80
C ARG A 354 3.45 14.18 -6.00
N GLY A 355 3.07 12.93 -5.79
CA GLY A 355 2.90 11.98 -6.87
C GLY A 355 1.63 11.16 -6.77
N ASN A 356 1.10 10.73 -7.91
CA ASN A 356 0.07 9.73 -8.10
C ASN A 356 0.23 9.10 -9.47
N HIS A 357 0.04 7.81 -9.59
CA HIS A 357 0.10 7.21 -10.92
C HIS A 357 -1.17 7.46 -11.74
N ARG A 358 -1.10 7.15 -13.02
CA ARG A 358 -2.14 7.43 -14.01
C ARG A 358 -2.55 6.20 -14.80
N ASP A 359 -1.61 5.28 -15.02
CA ASP A 359 -1.89 4.03 -15.72
C ASP A 359 -2.80 3.13 -14.90
N GLY A 360 -3.52 2.23 -15.55
CA GLY A 360 -4.35 1.22 -14.91
C GLY A 360 -4.26 -0.11 -15.67
N TRP A 361 -4.72 -1.20 -15.07
CA TRP A 361 -4.76 -2.50 -15.79
C TRP A 361 -5.78 -2.50 -16.93
N VAL A 362 -6.84 -1.72 -16.84
CA VAL A 362 -7.82 -1.50 -17.89
C VAL A 362 -8.21 -0.02 -17.92
N PHE A 363 -9.34 0.39 -17.34
CA PHE A 363 -9.80 1.79 -17.33
C PHE A 363 -9.21 2.60 -16.19
N GLY A 364 -8.99 1.96 -15.04
CA GLY A 364 -8.34 2.58 -13.89
C GLY A 364 -9.14 3.69 -13.23
N ALA A 365 -10.48 3.64 -13.26
CA ALA A 365 -11.29 4.74 -12.74
C ALA A 365 -11.22 4.87 -11.22
N TRP A 366 -11.17 3.74 -10.51
CA TRP A 366 -10.90 3.72 -9.09
C TRP A 366 -9.40 3.73 -8.83
N ASP A 367 -8.71 2.79 -9.43
CA ASP A 367 -7.27 2.53 -9.30
C ASP A 367 -6.53 2.86 -10.61
N PRO A 368 -5.84 4.04 -10.67
CA PRO A 368 -5.56 5.04 -9.62
C PRO A 368 -6.24 6.40 -9.85
N LEU A 369 -7.06 6.52 -10.89
CA LEU A 369 -7.49 7.83 -11.37
C LEU A 369 -8.33 8.60 -10.34
N SER A 370 -8.92 7.92 -9.34
CA SER A 370 -9.69 8.57 -8.28
C SER A 370 -8.83 9.52 -7.43
N GLY A 371 -7.63 9.11 -7.02
CA GLY A 371 -6.67 9.98 -6.34
C GLY A 371 -5.94 10.92 -7.31
N HIS A 372 -5.68 10.45 -8.54
CA HIS A 372 -5.02 11.29 -9.54
C HIS A 372 -5.80 12.56 -9.87
N VAL A 373 -7.15 12.49 -9.99
CA VAL A 373 -7.96 13.69 -10.26
C VAL A 373 -8.03 14.63 -9.06
N ALA A 374 -7.86 14.12 -7.83
CA ALA A 374 -7.70 14.97 -6.65
C ALA A 374 -6.37 15.75 -6.72
N MET A 375 -5.25 15.10 -7.07
CA MET A 375 -3.97 15.77 -7.34
C MET A 375 -4.06 16.81 -8.45
N MET A 376 -4.84 16.56 -9.51
CA MET A 376 -5.10 17.56 -10.56
C MET A 376 -5.88 18.77 -10.01
N ALA A 377 -6.83 18.56 -9.09
CA ALA A 377 -7.57 19.64 -8.46
C ALA A 377 -6.66 20.50 -7.57
N GLU A 378 -5.78 19.87 -6.78
CA GLU A 378 -4.71 20.54 -6.03
C GLU A 378 -3.88 21.45 -6.95
N ALA A 379 -3.36 20.88 -8.05
CA ALA A 379 -2.52 21.59 -9.00
C ALA A 379 -3.24 22.79 -9.66
N LYS A 380 -4.52 22.65 -9.97
CA LYS A 380 -5.35 23.74 -10.49
C LYS A 380 -5.53 24.86 -9.47
N ALA A 381 -5.88 24.52 -8.22
CA ALA A 381 -6.06 25.50 -7.14
C ALA A 381 -4.76 26.25 -6.82
N ILE A 382 -3.62 25.55 -6.76
CA ILE A 382 -2.30 26.15 -6.64
C ILE A 382 -2.03 27.13 -7.80
N GLY A 383 -2.42 26.78 -9.03
CA GLY A 383 -2.33 27.65 -10.19
C GLY A 383 -3.12 28.96 -10.03
N VAL A 384 -4.28 28.91 -9.37
CA VAL A 384 -5.07 30.12 -9.04
C VAL A 384 -4.35 30.96 -7.98
N LEU A 385 -3.80 30.34 -6.94
CA LEU A 385 -3.00 31.03 -5.93
C LEU A 385 -1.81 31.76 -6.56
N LEU A 386 -1.08 31.13 -7.49
CA LEU A 386 0.03 31.75 -8.22
C LEU A 386 -0.43 33.00 -9.01
N LYS A 387 -1.55 32.91 -9.71
CA LYS A 387 -2.13 34.04 -10.45
C LYS A 387 -2.55 35.18 -9.53
N SER A 388 -2.87 34.90 -8.28
CA SER A 388 -3.19 35.91 -7.25
C SER A 388 -1.96 36.53 -6.58
N GLY A 389 -0.75 36.11 -6.97
CA GLY A 389 0.52 36.66 -6.49
C GLY A 389 1.21 35.85 -5.38
N TRP A 390 0.60 34.78 -4.88
CA TRP A 390 1.28 33.87 -3.96
C TRP A 390 2.44 33.14 -4.66
N LYS A 391 3.49 32.87 -3.93
CA LYS A 391 4.64 32.07 -4.39
C LYS A 391 5.07 31.16 -3.27
N PRO A 392 5.24 29.85 -3.49
CA PRO A 392 5.73 28.96 -2.47
C PRO A 392 7.15 29.33 -2.06
N ARG A 393 7.51 29.14 -0.81
CA ARG A 393 8.91 29.32 -0.36
C ARG A 393 9.80 28.21 -0.89
N ARG A 394 9.32 26.96 -0.90
CA ARG A 394 10.00 25.77 -1.43
C ARG A 394 9.48 25.42 -2.82
N THR A 395 10.29 24.73 -3.58
CA THR A 395 9.87 24.21 -4.90
C THR A 395 8.82 23.15 -4.74
N LEU A 396 7.72 23.27 -5.49
CA LEU A 396 6.72 22.23 -5.64
C LEU A 396 7.03 21.40 -6.89
N VAL A 397 6.97 20.09 -6.76
CA VAL A 397 7.11 19.12 -7.86
C VAL A 397 5.90 18.20 -7.82
N TYR A 398 5.06 18.25 -8.86
CA TYR A 398 3.91 17.36 -9.03
C TYR A 398 4.23 16.36 -10.13
N ALA A 399 4.02 15.09 -9.84
CA ALA A 399 4.35 13.99 -10.72
C ALA A 399 3.13 13.10 -10.98
N SER A 400 2.77 12.94 -12.26
CA SER A 400 1.79 11.96 -12.73
C SER A 400 2.57 10.79 -13.31
N TRP A 401 2.69 9.73 -12.51
CA TRP A 401 3.49 8.56 -12.85
C TRP A 401 2.78 7.69 -13.88
N ASP A 402 3.59 6.96 -14.65
CA ASP A 402 3.17 5.95 -15.61
C ASP A 402 3.81 4.61 -15.26
N GLY A 403 3.08 3.52 -15.45
CA GLY A 403 3.63 2.18 -15.23
C GLY A 403 3.82 1.79 -13.77
N GLU A 404 3.01 2.29 -12.86
CA GLU A 404 2.95 1.81 -11.48
C GLU A 404 2.55 0.34 -11.45
N GLU A 405 1.45 0.02 -12.10
CA GLU A 405 0.75 -1.26 -12.08
C GLU A 405 1.62 -2.47 -12.44
N PRO A 406 2.51 -2.40 -13.43
CA PRO A 406 3.41 -3.51 -13.70
C PRO A 406 4.56 -3.68 -12.69
N GLY A 407 4.88 -2.67 -11.87
CA GLY A 407 5.94 -2.82 -10.89
C GLY A 407 6.57 -1.53 -10.39
N LEU A 408 5.79 -0.47 -10.20
CA LEU A 408 6.24 0.86 -9.77
C LEU A 408 7.30 1.43 -10.74
N LEU A 409 7.07 1.26 -12.06
CA LEU A 409 8.12 1.52 -13.04
C LEU A 409 8.46 3.00 -13.12
N GLY A 410 7.50 3.90 -13.45
CA GLY A 410 7.79 5.32 -13.68
C GLY A 410 8.40 6.00 -12.47
N SER A 411 7.79 5.87 -11.32
CA SER A 411 8.31 6.47 -10.08
C SER A 411 9.69 5.95 -9.69
N THR A 412 9.94 4.64 -9.87
CA THR A 412 11.26 4.05 -9.56
C THR A 412 12.32 4.54 -10.55
N GLU A 413 12.03 4.50 -11.86
CA GLU A 413 13.00 4.92 -12.87
C GLU A 413 13.33 6.41 -12.76
N TRP A 414 12.33 7.23 -12.44
CA TRP A 414 12.54 8.65 -12.19
C TRP A 414 13.35 8.87 -10.89
N ALA A 415 13.00 8.19 -9.80
CA ALA A 415 13.71 8.30 -8.53
C ALA A 415 15.17 7.84 -8.65
N GLU A 416 15.45 6.75 -9.35
CA GLU A 416 16.82 6.26 -9.59
C GLU A 416 17.62 7.18 -10.52
N THR A 417 16.97 7.77 -11.54
CA THR A 417 17.61 8.75 -12.44
C THR A 417 18.01 10.02 -11.71
N HIS A 418 17.16 10.50 -10.78
CA HIS A 418 17.33 11.73 -10.03
C HIS A 418 17.78 11.52 -8.57
N ALA A 419 18.30 10.33 -8.23
CA ALA A 419 18.59 9.92 -6.87
C ALA A 419 19.45 10.93 -6.08
N GLU A 420 20.56 11.39 -6.67
CA GLU A 420 21.46 12.36 -6.03
C GLU A 420 20.74 13.69 -5.79
N GLU A 421 19.98 14.18 -6.77
CA GLU A 421 19.24 15.43 -6.65
C GLU A 421 18.15 15.35 -5.59
N LEU A 422 17.37 14.25 -5.58
CA LEU A 422 16.29 14.00 -4.62
C LEU A 422 16.82 13.88 -3.18
N GLN A 423 17.91 13.15 -2.98
CA GLN A 423 18.52 13.02 -1.65
C GLN A 423 19.04 14.35 -1.10
N HIS A 424 19.42 15.30 -1.97
CA HIS A 424 19.86 16.61 -1.56
C HIS A 424 18.75 17.67 -1.47
N LYS A 425 17.65 17.49 -2.19
CA LYS A 425 16.62 18.52 -2.31
C LYS A 425 15.25 18.14 -1.77
N ALA A 426 14.83 16.87 -1.88
CA ALA A 426 13.49 16.47 -1.44
C ALA A 426 13.37 16.53 0.09
N VAL A 427 12.40 17.30 0.57
CA VAL A 427 12.06 17.40 2.00
C VAL A 427 10.83 16.58 2.35
N LEU A 428 10.01 16.24 1.34
CA LEU A 428 8.83 15.38 1.42
C LEU A 428 8.58 14.73 0.07
N TYR A 429 8.20 13.46 0.07
CA TYR A 429 7.40 12.83 -0.98
C TYR A 429 6.02 12.52 -0.42
N LEU A 430 4.97 13.00 -1.07
CA LEU A 430 3.59 12.73 -0.70
C LEU A 430 2.89 11.98 -1.82
N ASN A 431 2.38 10.80 -1.50
CA ASN A 431 1.67 9.90 -2.38
C ASN A 431 0.16 9.97 -2.16
N SER A 432 -0.59 9.71 -3.19
CA SER A 432 -1.91 9.10 -3.14
C SER A 432 -2.02 8.10 -4.29
N ASP A 433 -3.10 7.33 -4.30
CA ASP A 433 -3.33 6.28 -5.26
C ASP A 433 -4.84 6.20 -5.53
N THR A 434 -5.54 5.30 -4.84
CA THR A 434 -6.99 5.19 -4.86
C THR A 434 -7.63 6.08 -3.81
N ASN A 435 -8.84 6.58 -4.10
CA ASN A 435 -9.63 7.34 -3.13
C ASN A 435 -11.12 7.01 -3.25
N SER A 436 -11.80 6.91 -2.13
CA SER A 436 -13.24 6.68 -2.08
C SER A 436 -13.87 7.26 -0.81
N ARG A 437 -15.19 7.11 -0.67
CA ARG A 437 -15.88 7.55 0.54
C ARG A 437 -15.44 6.74 1.76
N GLY A 438 -15.33 7.43 2.90
CA GLY A 438 -15.02 6.76 4.16
C GLY A 438 -14.13 7.55 5.10
N PHE A 439 -13.19 6.87 5.68
CA PHE A 439 -12.32 7.38 6.73
C PHE A 439 -10.97 7.77 6.15
N LEU A 440 -10.30 8.68 6.82
CA LEU A 440 -8.91 8.98 6.51
C LEU A 440 -8.06 7.70 6.63
N GLU A 441 -7.25 7.45 5.62
CA GLU A 441 -6.16 6.48 5.59
C GLU A 441 -4.85 7.24 5.46
N ALA A 442 -3.93 7.01 6.37
CA ALA A 442 -2.67 7.75 6.42
C ALA A 442 -1.54 6.85 6.86
N GLY A 443 -0.47 6.83 6.08
CA GLY A 443 0.75 6.09 6.39
C GLY A 443 2.01 6.88 6.04
N GLY A 444 3.15 6.52 6.63
CA GLY A 444 4.42 7.14 6.27
C GLY A 444 5.44 7.28 7.38
N SER A 445 6.28 8.28 7.22
CA SER A 445 7.28 8.66 8.20
C SER A 445 6.63 9.24 9.45
N HIS A 446 6.72 8.58 10.58
CA HIS A 446 6.03 8.96 11.83
C HIS A 446 6.46 10.32 12.39
N SER A 447 7.56 10.91 11.90
CA SER A 447 7.91 12.30 12.18
C SER A 447 6.93 13.31 11.58
N LEU A 448 6.05 12.89 10.67
CA LEU A 448 4.97 13.69 10.06
C LEU A 448 3.60 13.46 10.72
N GLN A 449 3.48 12.55 11.68
CA GLN A 449 2.20 12.18 12.29
C GLN A 449 1.45 13.41 12.85
N HIS A 450 2.14 14.29 13.54
CA HIS A 450 1.54 15.52 14.09
C HIS A 450 1.06 16.46 12.98
N LEU A 451 1.83 16.63 11.91
CA LEU A 451 1.43 17.46 10.76
C LEU A 451 0.15 16.91 10.10
N VAL A 452 0.04 15.59 9.94
CA VAL A 452 -1.17 14.94 9.39
C VAL A 452 -2.36 15.20 10.31
N ASN A 453 -2.20 15.02 11.63
CA ASN A 453 -3.27 15.27 12.60
C ASN A 453 -3.72 16.75 12.60
N ASP A 454 -2.77 17.71 12.52
CA ASP A 454 -3.08 19.14 12.48
C ASP A 454 -3.78 19.53 11.16
N ALA A 455 -3.32 19.03 10.01
CA ALA A 455 -3.92 19.29 8.71
C ALA A 455 -5.35 18.72 8.63
N THR A 456 -5.54 17.47 8.99
CA THR A 456 -6.84 16.76 8.94
C THR A 456 -7.82 17.23 10.03
N GLY A 457 -7.32 17.90 11.06
CA GLY A 457 -8.12 18.62 12.04
C GLY A 457 -8.87 19.81 11.45
N ALA A 458 -8.37 20.41 10.37
CA ALA A 458 -8.97 21.52 9.66
C ALA A 458 -9.96 21.09 8.57
N VAL A 459 -9.81 19.89 8.00
CA VAL A 459 -10.65 19.35 6.90
C VAL A 459 -11.91 18.71 7.47
N LYS A 460 -13.06 19.03 6.91
CA LYS A 460 -14.35 18.48 7.31
C LYS A 460 -14.66 17.21 6.54
N ASP A 461 -15.06 16.18 7.27
CA ASP A 461 -15.60 14.97 6.65
C ASP A 461 -16.94 15.30 5.94
N PRO A 462 -17.08 14.94 4.65
CA PRO A 462 -18.23 15.33 3.85
C PRO A 462 -19.58 14.79 4.33
N GLU A 463 -19.62 13.64 5.00
CA GLU A 463 -20.85 12.99 5.42
C GLU A 463 -21.27 13.39 6.83
N THR A 464 -20.31 13.58 7.73
CA THR A 464 -20.60 13.82 9.15
C THR A 464 -20.41 15.28 9.58
N GLY A 465 -19.63 16.06 8.83
CA GLY A 465 -19.33 17.46 9.10
C GLY A 465 -18.36 17.69 10.28
N VAL A 466 -17.92 16.63 10.99
CA VAL A 466 -16.80 16.73 11.95
C VAL A 466 -15.46 16.74 11.20
N SER A 467 -14.34 17.00 11.88
CA SER A 467 -13.05 16.86 11.19
C SER A 467 -12.77 15.41 10.85
N THR A 468 -12.04 15.17 9.73
CA THR A 468 -11.73 13.83 9.25
C THR A 468 -10.95 13.00 10.28
N ILE A 469 -10.01 13.62 10.99
CA ILE A 469 -9.30 12.97 12.10
C ILE A 469 -10.21 12.62 13.28
N ALA A 470 -11.21 13.46 13.58
CA ALA A 470 -12.17 13.16 14.65
C ALA A 470 -13.06 11.97 14.27
N ARG A 471 -13.45 11.85 13.00
CA ARG A 471 -14.19 10.69 12.49
C ARG A 471 -13.35 9.41 12.57
N LEU A 472 -12.07 9.47 12.15
CA LEU A 472 -11.14 8.34 12.28
C LEU A 472 -10.98 7.91 13.74
N ARG A 473 -10.75 8.85 14.65
CA ARG A 473 -10.67 8.59 16.10
C ARG A 473 -11.91 7.86 16.63
N ALA A 474 -13.10 8.29 16.20
CA ALA A 474 -14.35 7.64 16.58
C ALA A 474 -14.43 6.19 16.07
N ARG A 475 -14.01 5.94 14.82
CA ARG A 475 -13.92 4.58 14.24
C ARG A 475 -13.00 3.68 15.06
N MET A 476 -11.80 4.16 15.42
CA MET A 476 -10.84 3.39 16.21
C MET A 476 -11.42 2.99 17.57
N LEU A 477 -12.05 3.93 18.27
CA LEU A 477 -12.70 3.68 19.56
C LEU A 477 -13.80 2.61 19.46
N VAL A 478 -14.66 2.69 18.43
CA VAL A 478 -15.76 1.73 18.21
C VAL A 478 -15.21 0.36 17.82
N ARG A 479 -14.21 0.29 16.94
CA ARG A 479 -13.57 -0.98 16.56
C ARG A 479 -12.94 -1.68 17.75
N GLY A 480 -12.24 -0.96 18.62
CA GLY A 480 -11.62 -1.54 19.82
C GLY A 480 -12.63 -1.98 20.89
N PHE A 481 -13.84 -1.43 20.89
CA PHE A 481 -14.93 -1.83 21.79
C PHE A 481 -15.61 -3.13 21.38
N ASP A 482 -15.52 -3.55 20.12
CA ASP A 482 -16.12 -4.81 19.65
C ASP A 482 -15.52 -6.00 20.41
N LYS A 483 -16.37 -6.98 20.77
CA LYS A 483 -15.94 -8.18 21.50
C LYS A 483 -14.96 -9.04 20.69
N SER A 484 -15.08 -9.02 19.38
CA SER A 484 -14.23 -9.74 18.44
C SER A 484 -12.98 -8.93 18.02
N ALA A 485 -12.78 -7.72 18.54
CA ALA A 485 -11.66 -6.87 18.20
C ALA A 485 -10.32 -7.59 18.35
N SER A 486 -9.42 -7.39 17.40
CA SER A 486 -8.04 -7.86 17.50
C SER A 486 -7.28 -7.14 18.63
N ALA A 487 -6.12 -7.65 19.00
CA ALA A 487 -5.26 -6.99 19.99
C ALA A 487 -4.81 -5.61 19.47
N GLU A 488 -4.53 -5.51 18.17
CA GLU A 488 -4.18 -4.28 17.47
C GLU A 488 -5.30 -3.25 17.53
N ALA A 489 -6.54 -3.60 17.13
CA ALA A 489 -7.68 -2.70 17.19
C ALA A 489 -7.97 -2.18 18.62
N ARG A 490 -7.71 -3.00 19.65
CA ARG A 490 -7.81 -2.57 21.04
C ARG A 490 -6.69 -1.61 21.45
N HIS A 491 -5.49 -1.84 20.93
CA HIS A 491 -4.35 -0.95 21.15
C HIS A 491 -4.62 0.42 20.52
N ASP A 492 -5.03 0.46 19.25
CA ASP A 492 -5.40 1.68 18.53
C ASP A 492 -6.49 2.46 19.27
N ALA A 493 -7.51 1.76 19.77
CA ALA A 493 -8.55 2.39 20.57
C ALA A 493 -8.01 3.01 21.89
N GLN A 494 -7.00 2.40 22.51
CA GLN A 494 -6.34 2.94 23.70
C GLN A 494 -5.57 4.23 23.36
N LEU A 495 -4.82 4.23 22.25
CA LEU A 495 -4.13 5.42 21.74
C LEU A 495 -5.14 6.54 21.41
N ALA A 496 -6.21 6.20 20.70
CA ALA A 496 -7.28 7.14 20.37
C ALA A 496 -7.95 7.73 21.63
N ALA A 497 -8.15 6.92 22.68
CA ALA A 497 -8.74 7.36 23.96
C ALA A 497 -7.80 8.24 24.79
N ALA A 498 -6.50 8.12 24.63
CA ALA A 498 -5.51 8.92 25.35
C ALA A 498 -5.53 10.41 24.96
N GLY A 499 -6.15 10.76 23.83
CA GLY A 499 -6.38 12.14 23.40
C GLY A 499 -5.18 12.84 22.76
N GLY A 500 -4.08 12.09 22.49
CA GLY A 500 -2.95 12.55 21.68
C GLY A 500 -3.24 12.48 20.19
N ASP A 501 -2.20 12.57 19.37
CA ASP A 501 -2.31 12.38 17.93
C ASP A 501 -2.80 10.96 17.59
N VAL A 502 -3.61 10.85 16.56
CA VAL A 502 -3.99 9.56 15.99
C VAL A 502 -2.76 9.02 15.26
N PRO A 503 -2.33 7.78 15.54
CA PRO A 503 -1.19 7.20 14.83
C PRO A 503 -1.46 7.06 13.34
N ILE A 504 -0.40 7.20 12.54
CA ILE A 504 -0.40 6.85 11.13
C ILE A 504 0.22 5.46 10.95
N ASP A 505 -0.08 4.79 9.84
CA ASP A 505 0.42 3.46 9.56
C ASP A 505 1.87 3.47 9.04
N ALA A 506 2.59 2.39 9.26
CA ALA A 506 3.88 2.15 8.61
C ALA A 506 3.64 1.69 7.16
N LEU A 507 4.44 2.19 6.22
CA LEU A 507 4.32 1.84 4.80
C LEU A 507 5.16 0.61 4.43
N GLY A 508 4.51 -0.36 3.79
CA GLY A 508 5.12 -1.51 3.14
C GLY A 508 5.54 -1.18 1.71
N SER A 509 4.86 -1.76 0.72
CA SER A 509 4.98 -1.44 -0.71
C SER A 509 3.58 -1.46 -1.33
N GLY A 510 3.49 -1.24 -2.64
CA GLY A 510 2.24 -1.34 -3.39
C GLY A 510 1.77 -0.01 -3.95
N SER A 511 2.58 1.07 -3.78
CA SER A 511 2.42 2.31 -4.51
C SER A 511 3.73 3.10 -4.60
N ASP A 512 3.71 4.25 -5.27
CA ASP A 512 4.86 5.04 -5.71
C ASP A 512 5.72 5.66 -4.61
N PHE A 513 5.31 5.61 -3.33
CA PHE A 513 6.15 6.02 -2.21
C PHE A 513 7.38 5.11 -2.00
N THR A 514 7.32 3.88 -2.51
CA THR A 514 8.33 2.83 -2.30
C THR A 514 9.76 3.25 -2.67
N PRO A 515 10.07 3.76 -3.87
CA PRO A 515 11.43 4.18 -4.21
C PRO A 515 11.90 5.38 -3.39
N PHE A 516 11.03 6.28 -3.02
CA PHE A 516 11.38 7.48 -2.26
C PHE A 516 11.72 7.14 -0.80
N LEU A 517 10.82 6.46 -0.10
CA LEU A 517 11.00 6.10 1.31
C LEU A 517 12.05 5.01 1.49
N GLN A 518 11.88 3.89 0.81
CA GLN A 518 12.57 2.64 1.17
C GLN A 518 13.89 2.45 0.44
N HIS A 519 14.07 3.12 -0.72
CA HIS A 519 15.32 3.09 -1.45
C HIS A 519 16.18 4.34 -1.19
N LEU A 520 15.59 5.53 -1.31
CA LEU A 520 16.32 6.81 -1.16
C LEU A 520 16.34 7.38 0.26
N GLY A 521 15.44 6.95 1.15
CA GLY A 521 15.32 7.47 2.51
C GLY A 521 14.79 8.90 2.55
N ILE A 522 13.80 9.21 1.73
CA ILE A 522 13.11 10.50 1.72
C ILE A 522 11.89 10.40 2.64
N THR A 523 11.70 11.37 3.51
CA THR A 523 10.51 11.51 4.35
C THR A 523 9.26 11.45 3.49
N SER A 524 8.35 10.48 3.74
CA SER A 524 7.24 10.19 2.84
C SER A 524 5.92 10.04 3.59
N LEU A 525 4.83 10.37 2.89
CA LEU A 525 3.43 10.10 3.30
C LEU A 525 2.67 9.44 2.15
N ASP A 526 1.65 8.65 2.52
CA ASP A 526 0.60 8.15 1.65
C ASP A 526 -0.75 8.48 2.30
N LEU A 527 -1.62 9.21 1.60
CA LEU A 527 -2.87 9.74 2.14
C LEU A 527 -4.03 9.44 1.18
N ALA A 528 -5.13 8.95 1.75
CA ALA A 528 -6.35 8.65 1.02
C ALA A 528 -7.58 8.67 1.94
N TYR A 529 -8.76 8.48 1.37
CA TYR A 529 -9.98 8.15 2.10
C TYR A 529 -10.54 6.81 1.60
N GLY A 530 -11.17 6.05 2.51
CA GLY A 530 -11.73 4.76 2.15
C GLY A 530 -12.40 4.01 3.31
N GLY A 531 -12.78 2.76 3.06
CA GLY A 531 -13.23 1.82 4.09
C GLY A 531 -14.70 1.92 4.47
N GLU A 532 -15.53 2.62 3.70
CA GLU A 532 -16.98 2.45 3.69
C GLU A 532 -17.40 1.67 2.45
N ASP A 533 -18.15 0.56 2.65
CA ASP A 533 -18.56 -0.35 1.59
C ASP A 533 -17.36 -0.87 0.79
N ASP A 534 -16.49 -1.63 1.45
CA ASP A 534 -15.28 -2.20 0.84
C ASP A 534 -15.56 -2.82 -0.53
N GLN A 535 -15.04 -2.19 -1.58
CA GLN A 535 -15.36 -2.46 -2.97
C GLN A 535 -14.19 -3.06 -3.76
N ALA A 536 -13.28 -3.75 -3.09
CA ALA A 536 -12.13 -4.39 -3.72
C ALA A 536 -12.51 -5.34 -4.89
N GLY A 537 -13.80 -5.67 -5.00
CA GLY A 537 -14.33 -6.63 -5.96
C GLY A 537 -14.18 -6.31 -7.44
N VAL A 538 -13.89 -5.08 -7.81
CA VAL A 538 -13.62 -4.73 -9.22
C VAL A 538 -12.14 -4.45 -9.49
N TYR A 539 -11.32 -4.43 -8.46
CA TYR A 539 -9.88 -4.16 -8.52
C TYR A 539 -9.20 -4.93 -9.65
N HIS A 540 -8.48 -4.21 -10.53
CA HIS A 540 -7.73 -4.73 -11.68
C HIS A 540 -8.57 -5.51 -12.71
N SER A 541 -9.88 -5.28 -12.78
CA SER A 541 -10.77 -5.92 -13.74
C SER A 541 -11.27 -4.95 -14.80
N ASN A 542 -11.96 -5.48 -15.80
CA ASN A 542 -12.66 -4.68 -16.81
C ASN A 542 -13.83 -3.87 -16.24
N TYR A 543 -14.09 -3.99 -14.95
CA TYR A 543 -15.21 -3.31 -14.27
C TYR A 543 -14.73 -2.16 -13.36
N ASP A 544 -13.42 -1.88 -13.34
CA ASP A 544 -12.89 -0.64 -12.74
C ASP A 544 -13.17 0.54 -13.68
N THR A 545 -14.44 0.90 -13.75
CA THR A 545 -15.02 1.86 -14.69
C THR A 545 -15.51 3.12 -14.01
N PHE A 546 -15.67 4.20 -14.77
CA PHE A 546 -16.30 5.43 -14.30
C PHE A 546 -17.70 5.15 -13.72
N GLU A 547 -18.51 4.30 -14.36
CA GLU A 547 -19.85 3.93 -13.91
C GLU A 547 -19.82 3.19 -12.56
N HIS A 548 -18.86 2.30 -12.36
CA HIS A 548 -18.69 1.62 -11.07
C HIS A 548 -18.29 2.61 -9.98
N TYR A 549 -17.28 3.46 -10.25
CA TYR A 549 -16.79 4.44 -9.28
C TYR A 549 -17.86 5.43 -8.83
N VAL A 550 -18.61 6.03 -9.76
CA VAL A 550 -19.68 6.98 -9.43
C VAL A 550 -20.90 6.33 -8.75
N ARG A 551 -21.00 5.01 -8.78
CA ARG A 551 -22.07 4.27 -8.11
C ARG A 551 -21.69 3.85 -6.70
N PHE A 552 -20.46 3.41 -6.48
CA PHE A 552 -20.02 2.75 -5.27
C PHE A 552 -18.83 3.44 -4.58
N GLY A 553 -17.95 4.12 -5.33
CA GLY A 553 -16.75 4.76 -4.80
C GLY A 553 -17.04 6.09 -4.13
N ASP A 554 -17.24 7.14 -4.92
CA ASP A 554 -17.62 8.48 -4.44
C ASP A 554 -18.65 9.11 -5.38
N PRO A 555 -19.94 8.85 -5.18
CA PRO A 555 -21.01 9.32 -6.07
C PRO A 555 -21.03 10.83 -6.26
N THR A 556 -20.59 11.58 -5.29
CA THR A 556 -20.62 13.05 -5.26
C THR A 556 -19.28 13.70 -5.53
N PHE A 557 -18.19 12.94 -5.54
CA PHE A 557 -16.81 13.42 -5.57
C PHE A 557 -16.45 14.31 -4.37
N ALA A 558 -17.21 14.20 -3.29
CA ALA A 558 -16.95 14.98 -2.08
C ALA A 558 -15.69 14.50 -1.33
N TYR A 559 -15.42 13.19 -1.36
CA TYR A 559 -14.19 12.64 -0.79
C TYR A 559 -12.96 12.87 -1.67
N GLY A 560 -13.12 12.96 -2.99
CA GLY A 560 -12.05 13.45 -3.86
C GLY A 560 -11.68 14.91 -3.57
N VAL A 561 -12.68 15.77 -3.27
CA VAL A 561 -12.42 17.13 -2.79
C VAL A 561 -11.74 17.12 -1.40
N ALA A 562 -12.22 16.30 -0.46
CA ALA A 562 -11.62 16.20 0.87
C ALA A 562 -10.18 15.68 0.85
N GLU A 563 -9.85 14.78 -0.09
CA GLU A 563 -8.47 14.35 -0.34
C GLU A 563 -7.62 15.54 -0.82
N ALA A 564 -8.09 16.26 -1.83
CA ALA A 564 -7.39 17.44 -2.35
C ALA A 564 -7.21 18.53 -1.29
N GLU A 565 -8.19 18.76 -0.39
CA GLU A 565 -8.05 19.65 0.76
C GLU A 565 -6.96 19.13 1.72
N THR A 566 -7.04 17.85 2.10
CA THR A 566 -6.11 17.24 3.07
C THR A 566 -4.67 17.28 2.57
N VAL A 567 -4.45 16.78 1.36
CA VAL A 567 -3.11 16.72 0.75
C VAL A 567 -2.61 18.13 0.45
N GLY A 568 -3.48 19.00 -0.07
CA GLY A 568 -3.16 20.39 -0.35
C GLY A 568 -2.71 21.16 0.90
N HIS A 569 -3.39 20.98 2.05
CA HIS A 569 -2.96 21.57 3.32
C HIS A 569 -1.56 21.10 3.74
N VAL A 570 -1.29 19.80 3.66
CA VAL A 570 0.05 19.26 3.96
C VAL A 570 1.10 19.84 3.03
N VAL A 571 0.83 19.88 1.72
CA VAL A 571 1.75 20.46 0.71
C VAL A 571 2.01 21.94 0.96
N LEU A 572 0.96 22.73 1.19
CA LEU A 572 1.10 24.17 1.42
C LEU A 572 1.85 24.49 2.72
N ARG A 573 1.59 23.72 3.80
CA ARG A 573 2.33 23.84 5.06
C ARG A 573 3.80 23.48 4.91
N MET A 574 4.10 22.37 4.25
CA MET A 574 5.48 21.98 3.95
C MET A 574 6.18 22.98 3.04
N ALA A 575 5.44 23.58 2.11
CA ALA A 575 5.99 24.59 1.18
C ALA A 575 6.34 25.91 1.87
N ASP A 576 5.54 26.35 2.86
CA ASP A 576 5.61 27.71 3.39
C ASP A 576 6.15 27.83 4.84
N ALA A 577 6.24 26.74 5.61
CA ALA A 577 6.83 26.75 6.94
C ALA A 577 8.30 27.19 6.91
N ASP A 578 8.70 28.07 7.83
CA ASP A 578 10.12 28.50 7.95
C ASP A 578 11.03 27.32 8.32
N VAL A 579 10.60 26.54 9.31
CA VAL A 579 11.25 25.29 9.74
C VAL A 579 10.36 24.13 9.33
N LEU A 580 10.95 23.07 8.79
CA LEU A 580 10.21 21.88 8.38
C LEU A 580 9.38 21.35 9.56
N PRO A 581 8.05 21.17 9.40
CA PRO A 581 7.15 20.78 10.48
C PRO A 581 7.27 19.27 10.78
N LEU A 582 8.34 18.88 11.43
CA LEU A 582 8.62 17.51 11.87
C LEU A 582 8.62 17.45 13.39
N GLN A 583 7.90 16.46 13.94
CA GLN A 583 7.85 16.15 15.36
C GLN A 583 8.44 14.75 15.61
N PHE A 584 9.18 14.59 16.69
CA PHE A 584 9.93 13.37 16.91
C PHE A 584 9.49 12.53 18.10
N THR A 585 8.65 13.06 18.99
CA THR A 585 8.14 12.30 20.15
C THR A 585 7.26 11.13 19.71
N ASP A 586 6.43 11.29 18.69
CA ASP A 586 5.60 10.21 18.13
C ASP A 586 6.46 9.14 17.47
N PHE A 587 7.41 9.54 16.64
CA PHE A 587 8.37 8.62 16.04
C PHE A 587 9.12 7.82 17.13
N ALA A 588 9.58 8.47 18.19
CA ALA A 588 10.30 7.79 19.28
C ALA A 588 9.40 6.82 20.07
N ALA A 589 8.12 7.11 20.21
CA ALA A 589 7.13 6.21 20.81
C ALA A 589 6.93 4.97 19.93
N THR A 590 6.69 5.17 18.64
CA THR A 590 6.49 4.09 17.65
C THR A 590 7.72 3.15 17.56
N ILE A 591 8.95 3.71 17.51
CA ILE A 591 10.17 2.88 17.52
C ILE A 591 10.28 2.05 18.80
N ALA A 592 9.87 2.60 19.94
CA ALA A 592 9.89 1.85 21.20
C ALA A 592 8.90 0.68 21.18
N GLU A 593 7.73 0.86 20.59
CA GLU A 593 6.74 -0.20 20.39
C GLU A 593 7.28 -1.30 19.46
N TYR A 594 7.87 -0.94 18.33
CA TYR A 594 8.45 -1.91 17.41
C TYR A 594 9.57 -2.75 18.06
N VAL A 595 10.41 -2.16 18.91
CA VAL A 595 11.44 -2.90 19.65
C VAL A 595 10.83 -3.86 20.67
N GLU A 596 9.76 -3.45 21.36
CA GLU A 596 9.03 -4.34 22.29
C GLU A 596 8.33 -5.49 21.56
N GLU A 597 7.75 -5.23 20.39
CA GLU A 597 7.19 -6.27 19.52
C GLU A 597 8.22 -7.31 19.12
N LEU A 598 9.46 -6.90 18.78
CA LEU A 598 10.53 -7.83 18.42
C LEU A 598 10.93 -8.73 19.60
N ARG A 599 10.95 -8.18 20.82
CA ARG A 599 11.19 -8.95 22.04
C ARG A 599 10.08 -9.98 22.23
N LYS A 600 8.83 -9.51 22.19
CA LYS A 600 7.66 -10.37 22.33
C LYS A 600 7.63 -11.48 21.26
N LEU A 601 7.89 -11.13 20.00
CA LEU A 601 7.99 -12.09 18.89
C LEU A 601 9.02 -13.19 19.21
N THR A 602 10.20 -12.82 19.73
CA THR A 602 11.25 -13.77 20.09
C THR A 602 10.81 -14.69 21.24
N ASP A 603 10.18 -14.14 22.26
CA ASP A 603 9.71 -14.89 23.44
C ASP A 603 8.52 -15.82 23.07
N ASP A 604 7.58 -15.33 22.29
CA ASP A 604 6.44 -16.12 21.79
C ASP A 604 6.93 -17.29 20.91
N LYS A 605 7.93 -17.03 20.04
CA LYS A 605 8.53 -18.07 19.20
C LYS A 605 9.26 -19.13 20.03
N ARG A 606 9.98 -18.73 21.08
CA ARG A 606 10.65 -19.65 22.00
C ARG A 606 9.63 -20.55 22.70
N LYS A 607 8.59 -19.94 23.25
CA LYS A 607 7.50 -20.67 23.93
C LYS A 607 6.81 -21.64 22.98
N SER A 608 6.45 -21.22 21.77
CA SER A 608 5.81 -22.05 20.77
C SER A 608 6.69 -23.23 20.34
N SER A 609 8.01 -23.00 20.15
CA SER A 609 8.97 -24.08 19.81
C SER A 609 9.10 -25.10 20.94
N GLU A 610 9.14 -24.66 22.21
CA GLU A 610 9.19 -25.54 23.37
C GLU A 610 7.87 -26.36 23.51
N GLU A 611 6.71 -25.72 23.34
CA GLU A 611 5.40 -26.38 23.38
C GLU A 611 5.28 -27.41 22.26
N LEU A 612 5.66 -27.05 21.03
CA LEU A 612 5.69 -27.98 19.90
C LEU A 612 6.60 -29.18 20.19
N GLY A 613 7.79 -28.93 20.75
CA GLY A 613 8.71 -29.98 21.13
C GLY A 613 8.10 -30.98 22.11
N LYS A 614 7.41 -30.53 23.16
CA LYS A 614 6.70 -31.37 24.12
C LYS A 614 5.59 -32.21 23.47
N LEU A 615 4.75 -31.60 22.63
CA LEU A 615 3.68 -32.30 21.92
C LEU A 615 4.22 -33.39 20.98
N LEU A 616 5.37 -33.16 20.35
CA LEU A 616 6.06 -34.15 19.52
C LEU A 616 6.61 -35.29 20.37
N ASP A 617 7.27 -35.00 21.51
CA ASP A 617 7.84 -35.99 22.41
C ASP A 617 6.77 -36.88 23.05
N GLU A 618 5.58 -36.32 23.32
CA GLU A 618 4.41 -37.03 23.85
C GLU A 618 3.61 -37.79 22.76
N ASN A 619 4.04 -37.72 21.49
CA ASN A 619 3.31 -38.26 20.34
C ASN A 619 1.85 -37.74 20.21
N ALA A 620 1.57 -36.56 20.75
CA ALA A 620 0.23 -35.99 20.85
C ALA A 620 -0.44 -35.79 19.47
N PHE A 621 0.34 -35.37 18.46
CA PHE A 621 -0.19 -35.19 17.09
C PHE A 621 -0.72 -36.48 16.48
N SER A 622 0.01 -37.60 16.65
CA SER A 622 -0.44 -38.90 16.14
C SER A 622 -1.68 -39.43 16.89
N LEU A 623 -1.75 -39.18 18.20
CA LEU A 623 -2.90 -39.58 19.02
C LEU A 623 -4.15 -38.74 18.75
N ALA A 624 -3.97 -37.47 18.39
CA ALA A 624 -5.05 -36.52 18.08
C ALA A 624 -5.55 -36.59 16.63
N THR A 625 -4.81 -37.26 15.73
CA THR A 625 -5.15 -37.36 14.32
C THR A 625 -6.18 -38.48 14.09
N ASP A 626 -7.02 -38.34 13.05
CA ASP A 626 -7.93 -39.39 12.61
C ASP A 626 -7.13 -40.62 12.09
N PRO A 627 -7.22 -41.80 12.69
CA PRO A 627 -6.46 -42.96 12.24
C PRO A 627 -6.78 -43.42 10.81
N ILE A 628 -7.97 -43.05 10.29
CA ILE A 628 -8.39 -43.40 8.94
C ILE A 628 -7.81 -42.43 7.92
N ARG A 629 -7.52 -41.20 8.36
CA ARG A 629 -6.97 -40.12 7.54
C ARG A 629 -5.80 -39.44 8.26
N PRO A 630 -4.68 -40.14 8.43
CA PRO A 630 -3.58 -39.63 9.23
C PRO A 630 -2.93 -38.42 8.53
N VAL A 631 -2.61 -37.41 9.33
CA VAL A 631 -1.82 -36.24 8.91
C VAL A 631 -0.49 -36.33 9.69
N LEU A 632 0.62 -36.18 8.99
CA LEU A 632 1.93 -36.20 9.62
C LEU A 632 2.05 -35.07 10.66
N PRO A 633 2.75 -35.28 11.77
CA PRO A 633 3.04 -34.21 12.72
C PRO A 633 3.83 -33.08 12.05
N PRO A 634 3.78 -31.85 12.58
CA PRO A 634 4.67 -30.79 12.13
C PRO A 634 6.13 -31.15 12.41
N GLU A 635 7.05 -30.53 11.65
CA GLU A 635 8.49 -30.65 11.91
C GLU A 635 8.86 -29.96 13.22
N ARG A 636 9.86 -30.50 13.92
CA ARG A 636 10.40 -29.88 15.13
C ARG A 636 11.11 -28.58 14.76
N GLU A 637 10.74 -27.49 15.40
CA GLU A 637 11.45 -26.24 15.26
C GLU A 637 12.74 -26.22 16.08
N PRO A 638 13.79 -25.53 15.59
CA PRO A 638 15.02 -25.37 16.35
C PRO A 638 14.80 -24.53 17.62
N ALA A 639 15.62 -24.76 18.64
CA ALA A 639 15.60 -23.95 19.85
C ALA A 639 15.93 -22.48 19.54
N VAL A 640 15.17 -21.57 20.12
CA VAL A 640 15.38 -20.12 19.95
C VAL A 640 16.49 -19.64 20.88
N PRO A 641 17.63 -19.16 20.36
CA PRO A 641 18.74 -18.68 21.18
C PRO A 641 18.40 -17.36 21.88
N TYR A 642 19.27 -16.93 22.76
CA TYR A 642 19.21 -15.59 23.32
C TYR A 642 19.62 -14.55 22.26
N LEU A 643 18.79 -13.52 22.08
CA LEU A 643 19.10 -12.34 21.30
C LEU A 643 19.36 -11.16 22.21
N ASN A 644 20.42 -10.39 21.93
CA ASN A 644 20.77 -9.22 22.73
C ASN A 644 20.12 -7.95 22.18
N PHE A 645 18.98 -7.57 22.73
CA PHE A 645 18.27 -6.33 22.35
C PHE A 645 18.80 -5.06 23.03
N ALA A 646 19.76 -5.15 23.96
CA ALA A 646 20.27 -3.99 24.69
C ALA A 646 20.77 -2.84 23.80
N PRO A 647 21.40 -3.05 22.63
CA PRO A 647 21.75 -1.94 21.73
C PRO A 647 20.55 -1.14 21.27
N LEU A 648 19.43 -1.79 20.91
CA LEU A 648 18.19 -1.11 20.52
C LEU A 648 17.50 -0.42 21.70
N GLU A 649 17.41 -1.08 22.86
CA GLU A 649 16.79 -0.51 24.06
C GLU A 649 17.53 0.74 24.54
N ASN A 650 18.87 0.73 24.51
CA ASN A 650 19.68 1.89 24.88
C ASN A 650 19.47 3.07 23.92
N VAL A 651 19.46 2.81 22.61
CA VAL A 651 19.26 3.90 21.64
C VAL A 651 17.83 4.43 21.65
N VAL A 652 16.83 3.59 21.90
CA VAL A 652 15.42 4.03 22.11
C VAL A 652 15.32 4.97 23.30
N THR A 653 16.00 4.67 24.40
CA THR A 653 16.03 5.55 25.59
C THR A 653 16.63 6.92 25.23
N ARG A 654 17.74 6.93 24.47
CA ARG A 654 18.34 8.18 23.96
C ARG A 654 17.40 8.90 23.01
N LEU A 655 16.76 8.20 22.07
CA LEU A 655 15.84 8.75 21.09
C LEU A 655 14.68 9.50 21.75
N LYS A 656 14.03 8.87 22.77
CA LYS A 656 12.98 9.51 23.56
C LYS A 656 13.45 10.81 24.22
N ALA A 657 14.65 10.84 24.75
CA ALA A 657 15.21 12.03 25.38
C ALA A 657 15.53 13.13 24.36
N SER A 658 16.16 12.79 23.23
CA SER A 658 16.48 13.72 22.14
C SER A 658 15.23 14.28 21.48
N ALA A 659 14.21 13.45 21.21
CA ALA A 659 12.92 13.85 20.66
C ALA A 659 12.21 14.87 21.55
N LYS A 660 12.07 14.57 22.85
CA LYS A 660 11.46 15.47 23.82
C LYS A 660 12.20 16.82 23.92
N ALA A 661 13.52 16.80 23.87
CA ALA A 661 14.33 18.01 23.94
C ALA A 661 14.14 18.90 22.69
N TYR A 662 14.09 18.30 21.50
CA TYR A 662 13.85 19.02 20.25
C TYR A 662 12.44 19.63 20.24
N ASP A 663 11.40 18.82 20.46
CA ASP A 663 10.00 19.24 20.35
C ASP A 663 9.69 20.37 21.38
N ALA A 664 10.28 20.31 22.58
CA ALA A 664 10.15 21.37 23.58
C ALA A 664 10.77 22.72 23.14
N LEU A 665 11.85 22.72 22.36
CA LEU A 665 12.46 23.94 21.82
C LEU A 665 11.76 24.40 20.55
N HIS A 666 11.26 23.47 19.74
CA HIS A 666 10.45 23.78 18.55
C HIS A 666 9.17 24.52 18.95
N ALA A 667 8.47 24.05 19.99
CA ALA A 667 7.31 24.75 20.52
C ALA A 667 7.62 26.19 21.01
N LYS A 668 8.83 26.45 21.53
CA LYS A 668 9.26 27.82 21.88
C LYS A 668 9.55 28.67 20.65
N LEU A 669 10.03 28.07 19.57
CA LEU A 669 10.20 28.76 18.28
C LEU A 669 8.84 29.23 17.75
N GLU A 670 7.84 28.34 17.73
CA GLU A 670 6.46 28.67 17.34
C GLU A 670 5.81 29.73 18.24
N ALA A 671 6.12 29.72 19.54
CA ALA A 671 5.67 30.75 20.48
C ALA A 671 6.40 32.10 20.28
N GLY A 672 7.47 32.14 19.48
CA GLY A 672 8.28 33.33 19.26
C GLY A 672 9.31 33.63 20.37
N ASP A 673 9.48 32.70 21.31
CA ASP A 673 10.46 32.80 22.41
C ASP A 673 11.90 32.50 21.93
N VAL A 674 12.03 31.73 20.85
CA VAL A 674 13.29 31.44 20.15
C VAL A 674 13.25 32.12 18.80
N LYS A 675 14.37 32.77 18.41
CA LYS A 675 14.49 33.45 17.12
C LYS A 675 15.78 33.00 16.42
N LEU A 676 15.61 32.42 15.24
CA LEU A 676 16.71 31.97 14.42
C LEU A 676 17.00 32.96 13.30
N THR A 677 18.27 33.10 12.97
CA THR A 677 18.70 33.79 11.75
C THR A 677 18.40 32.94 10.51
N PRO A 678 18.28 33.53 9.30
CA PRO A 678 18.06 32.76 8.07
C PRO A 678 19.15 31.69 7.83
N ALA A 679 20.39 31.93 8.24
CA ALA A 679 21.47 30.95 8.13
C ALA A 679 21.24 29.72 9.07
N GLN A 680 20.78 30.00 10.29
CA GLN A 680 20.43 28.93 11.26
C GLN A 680 19.21 28.13 10.81
N ILE A 681 18.17 28.77 10.26
CA ILE A 681 17.01 28.12 9.67
C ILE A 681 17.45 27.17 8.53
N LYS A 682 18.30 27.66 7.62
CA LYS A 682 18.80 26.81 6.52
C LYS A 682 19.61 25.61 7.04
N GLU A 683 20.49 25.83 8.05
CA GLU A 683 21.24 24.71 8.66
C GLU A 683 20.29 23.71 9.36
N LEU A 684 19.29 24.22 10.09
CA LEU A 684 18.28 23.39 10.76
C LEU A 684 17.50 22.55 9.76
N ASN A 685 16.96 23.17 8.71
CA ASN A 685 16.21 22.45 7.66
C ASN A 685 17.06 21.38 6.96
N GLY A 686 18.35 21.66 6.70
CA GLY A 686 19.27 20.67 6.16
C GLY A 686 19.54 19.48 7.10
N LEU A 687 19.48 19.69 8.42
CA LEU A 687 19.52 18.60 9.40
C LEU A 687 18.22 17.79 9.38
N LEU A 688 17.07 18.46 9.37
CA LEU A 688 15.75 17.84 9.37
C LEU A 688 15.50 17.03 8.10
N GLN A 689 15.81 17.55 6.93
CA GLN A 689 15.72 16.86 5.64
C GLN A 689 16.44 15.51 5.64
N GLY A 690 17.63 15.44 6.24
CA GLY A 690 18.43 14.22 6.26
C GLY A 690 18.04 13.24 7.39
N MET A 691 16.96 13.47 8.13
CA MET A 691 16.58 12.58 9.24
C MET A 691 16.21 11.18 8.73
N GLU A 692 15.34 11.07 7.73
CA GLU A 692 14.92 9.77 7.18
C GLU A 692 16.09 9.03 6.53
N GLN A 693 16.99 9.72 5.83
CA GLN A 693 18.19 9.11 5.25
C GLN A 693 19.10 8.46 6.30
N ALA A 694 19.14 9.00 7.53
CA ALA A 694 19.91 8.40 8.62
C ALA A 694 19.39 7.00 9.03
N LEU A 695 18.18 6.65 8.63
CA LEU A 695 17.55 5.33 8.89
C LEU A 695 17.82 4.31 7.77
N THR A 696 18.67 4.63 6.80
CA THR A 696 19.02 3.74 5.69
C THR A 696 20.40 3.08 5.88
N THR A 697 20.61 1.99 5.17
CA THR A 697 21.91 1.30 5.09
C THR A 697 22.26 0.99 3.65
N ALA A 698 23.53 1.24 3.27
CA ALA A 698 24.03 0.87 1.94
C ALA A 698 24.09 -0.65 1.72
N ARG A 699 24.04 -1.44 2.79
CA ARG A 699 24.03 -2.91 2.72
C ARG A 699 22.69 -3.47 2.23
N GLY A 700 21.59 -2.73 2.37
CA GLY A 700 20.24 -3.22 2.11
C GLY A 700 19.72 -4.19 3.18
N LEU A 701 18.66 -4.92 2.87
CA LEU A 701 17.96 -5.84 3.78
C LEU A 701 18.26 -7.31 3.45
N PRO A 702 18.25 -8.20 4.45
CA PRO A 702 18.38 -9.64 4.24
C PRO A 702 17.04 -10.26 3.80
N PRO A 703 17.05 -11.43 3.09
CA PRO A 703 18.15 -11.94 2.31
C PRO A 703 18.16 -11.32 0.89
N ASN A 704 19.33 -10.89 0.41
CA ASN A 704 19.55 -10.45 -0.98
C ASN A 704 18.61 -9.32 -1.48
N ARG A 705 18.20 -8.42 -0.59
CA ARG A 705 17.30 -7.29 -0.87
C ARG A 705 18.06 -5.97 -0.81
N ASP A 706 19.17 -5.90 -1.54
CA ASP A 706 20.12 -4.78 -1.50
C ASP A 706 19.50 -3.45 -1.96
N TRP A 707 18.42 -3.52 -2.72
CA TRP A 707 17.69 -2.36 -3.21
C TRP A 707 16.89 -1.65 -2.08
N TYR A 708 16.31 -2.43 -1.13
CA TYR A 708 15.62 -1.90 0.04
C TYR A 708 16.64 -1.51 1.11
N LYS A 709 16.76 -0.21 1.37
CA LYS A 709 17.79 0.34 2.27
C LYS A 709 17.25 0.78 3.62
N HIS A 710 15.94 1.02 3.73
CA HIS A 710 15.33 1.55 4.94
C HIS A 710 15.26 0.49 6.05
N LEU A 711 15.75 0.84 7.25
CA LEU A 711 15.89 -0.10 8.38
C LEU A 711 14.63 -0.19 9.27
N ILE A 712 13.68 0.74 9.10
CA ILE A 712 12.48 0.80 9.92
C ILE A 712 11.25 0.31 9.14
N TYR A 713 11.11 0.65 7.85
CA TYR A 713 9.95 0.34 7.02
C TYR A 713 10.37 -0.38 5.73
N ALA A 714 9.83 -1.55 5.48
CA ALA A 714 9.97 -2.20 4.18
C ALA A 714 8.84 -3.21 3.95
N PRO A 715 8.52 -3.56 2.69
CA PRO A 715 7.64 -4.70 2.42
C PRO A 715 8.29 -5.99 2.91
N GLY A 716 7.51 -6.91 3.45
CA GLY A 716 8.03 -8.19 3.87
C GLY A 716 8.33 -9.13 2.70
N ALA A 717 9.42 -9.89 2.80
CA ALA A 717 9.81 -10.89 1.80
C ALA A 717 8.72 -11.96 1.57
N LEU A 718 7.90 -12.23 2.59
CA LEU A 718 6.79 -13.20 2.55
C LEU A 718 5.41 -12.56 2.79
N THR A 719 5.30 -11.24 2.82
CA THR A 719 4.01 -10.53 2.84
C THR A 719 3.78 -9.74 1.54
N GLY A 720 4.85 -9.37 0.85
CA GLY A 720 4.80 -8.53 -0.34
C GLY A 720 4.44 -7.09 0.03
N TYR A 721 3.21 -6.62 -0.26
CA TYR A 721 2.78 -5.25 0.07
C TYR A 721 2.81 -4.94 1.58
N GLY A 722 2.46 -5.93 2.42
CA GLY A 722 2.40 -5.72 3.86
C GLY A 722 3.75 -5.36 4.48
N VAL A 723 3.75 -4.31 5.30
CA VAL A 723 4.95 -3.80 5.95
C VAL A 723 5.55 -4.79 6.96
N LYS A 724 6.86 -4.79 7.04
CA LYS A 724 7.63 -5.31 8.18
C LYS A 724 8.37 -4.16 8.83
N THR A 725 8.10 -3.94 10.11
CA THR A 725 8.78 -2.92 10.91
C THR A 725 10.09 -3.48 11.46
N ILE A 726 11.16 -2.69 11.39
CA ILE A 726 12.54 -3.12 11.66
C ILE A 726 12.85 -4.44 10.91
N PRO A 727 12.66 -4.44 9.57
CA PRO A 727 12.56 -5.64 8.75
C PRO A 727 13.77 -6.57 8.86
N GLY A 728 15.00 -6.03 8.90
CA GLY A 728 16.20 -6.83 8.98
C GLY A 728 16.28 -7.69 10.25
N VAL A 729 15.71 -7.23 11.36
CA VAL A 729 15.64 -7.99 12.63
C VAL A 729 14.43 -8.91 12.62
N ARG A 730 13.23 -8.35 12.32
CA ARG A 730 11.95 -9.08 12.39
C ARG A 730 11.95 -10.31 11.50
N GLU A 731 12.24 -10.14 10.22
CA GLU A 731 12.22 -11.24 9.24
C GLU A 731 13.31 -12.29 9.52
N SER A 732 14.45 -11.87 10.05
CA SER A 732 15.50 -12.81 10.48
C SER A 732 15.07 -13.66 11.69
N ILE A 733 14.31 -13.09 12.63
CA ILE A 733 13.70 -13.84 13.75
C ILE A 733 12.63 -14.81 13.18
N GLU A 734 11.74 -14.33 12.33
CA GLU A 734 10.67 -15.13 11.72
C GLU A 734 11.22 -16.34 10.96
N SER A 735 12.35 -16.18 10.26
CA SER A 735 13.01 -17.21 9.45
C SER A 735 14.09 -18.02 10.18
N ASN A 736 14.23 -17.88 11.50
CA ASN A 736 15.25 -18.55 12.33
C ASN A 736 16.71 -18.22 11.95
N GLN A 737 16.97 -17.05 11.37
CA GLN A 737 18.30 -16.58 11.00
C GLN A 737 18.91 -15.74 12.14
N TRP A 738 19.23 -16.37 13.25
CA TRP A 738 19.57 -15.72 14.52
C TRP A 738 20.83 -14.85 14.47
N ASP A 739 21.86 -15.27 13.73
CA ASP A 739 23.10 -14.49 13.56
C ASP A 739 22.82 -13.21 12.77
N VAL A 740 21.99 -13.30 11.72
CA VAL A 740 21.55 -12.15 10.93
C VAL A 740 20.70 -11.21 11.78
N ALA A 741 19.81 -11.76 12.62
CA ALA A 741 19.00 -10.95 13.55
C ALA A 741 19.90 -10.15 14.50
N ASN A 742 20.91 -10.78 15.13
CA ASN A 742 21.87 -10.10 16.00
C ASN A 742 22.68 -9.02 15.25
N GLU A 743 23.10 -9.30 14.02
CA GLU A 743 23.81 -8.33 13.19
C GLU A 743 22.94 -7.11 12.91
N TYR A 744 21.67 -7.30 12.48
CA TYR A 744 20.77 -6.19 12.16
C TYR A 744 20.28 -5.44 13.40
N ILE A 745 20.23 -6.05 14.58
CA ILE A 745 20.07 -5.31 15.86
C ILE A 745 21.17 -4.25 15.99
N GLY A 746 22.42 -4.62 15.72
CA GLY A 746 23.56 -3.69 15.76
C GLY A 746 23.50 -2.61 14.70
N ILE A 747 23.17 -2.97 13.45
CA ILE A 747 23.06 -2.03 12.32
C ILE A 747 21.94 -1.01 12.57
N THR A 748 20.75 -1.47 12.98
CA THR A 748 19.61 -0.60 13.26
C THR A 748 19.88 0.32 14.46
N ALA A 749 20.50 -0.20 15.52
CA ALA A 749 20.89 0.62 16.67
C ALA A 749 21.92 1.71 16.28
N ALA A 750 22.85 1.41 15.38
CA ALA A 750 23.82 2.40 14.88
C ALA A 750 23.13 3.49 14.04
N ALA A 751 22.18 3.13 13.16
CA ALA A 751 21.39 4.07 12.38
C ALA A 751 20.55 5.01 13.27
N LEU A 752 19.84 4.44 14.24
CA LEU A 752 19.07 5.22 15.24
C LEU A 752 20.00 6.12 16.09
N SER A 753 21.23 5.68 16.38
CA SER A 753 22.21 6.53 17.07
C SER A 753 22.69 7.71 16.21
N ALA A 754 22.86 7.49 14.90
CA ALA A 754 23.15 8.58 13.95
C ALA A 754 21.98 9.57 13.85
N TYR A 755 20.76 9.06 13.81
CA TYR A 755 19.52 9.83 13.86
C TYR A 755 19.47 10.72 15.12
N CYS A 756 19.68 10.13 16.32
CA CYS A 756 19.75 10.90 17.56
C CYS A 756 20.84 11.99 17.52
N THR A 757 22.02 11.69 16.98
CA THR A 757 23.12 12.66 16.89
C THR A 757 22.75 13.85 16.00
N ARG A 758 22.04 13.62 14.90
CA ARG A 758 21.52 14.66 14.02
C ARG A 758 20.46 15.51 14.74
N LEU A 759 19.54 14.85 15.45
CA LEU A 759 18.49 15.51 16.22
C LEU A 759 19.07 16.36 17.38
N ASP A 760 20.09 15.86 18.08
CA ASP A 760 20.79 16.62 19.12
C ASP A 760 21.47 17.89 18.56
N ARG A 761 22.00 17.83 17.31
CA ARG A 761 22.54 19.00 16.60
C ARG A 761 21.45 20.03 16.28
N ALA A 762 20.29 19.56 15.78
CA ALA A 762 19.12 20.42 15.53
C ALA A 762 18.66 21.11 16.83
N THR A 763 18.55 20.35 17.92
CA THR A 763 18.21 20.85 19.26
C THR A 763 19.21 21.93 19.73
N LYS A 764 20.51 21.71 19.51
CA LYS A 764 21.54 22.67 19.85
C LYS A 764 21.40 24.00 19.07
N LEU A 765 21.06 23.93 17.77
CA LEU A 765 20.79 25.12 16.97
C LEU A 765 19.61 25.94 17.52
N LEU A 766 18.50 25.27 17.83
CA LEU A 766 17.34 25.89 18.46
C LEU A 766 17.70 26.58 19.80
N SER A 767 18.55 25.96 20.62
CA SER A 767 18.98 26.53 21.91
C SER A 767 19.86 27.79 21.79
N GLN A 768 20.42 28.06 20.62
CA GLN A 768 21.25 29.26 20.39
C GLN A 768 20.45 30.50 19.96
N GLY A 769 19.17 30.31 19.61
CA GLY A 769 18.26 31.41 19.20
C GLY A 769 17.47 32.03 20.35
N GLY A 770 17.66 31.58 21.61
CA GLY A 770 16.99 32.05 22.81
C GLY A 770 17.76 33.13 23.55
#